data_2eb0b01a0e6e51c8387e8965f24652a4
#
_entry.id   2eb0b01a0e6e51c8387e8965f24652a4
#
_cell.length_a   1.000
_cell.length_b   1.000
_cell.length_c   1.000
_cell.angle_alpha   90.00
_cell.angle_beta   90.00
_cell.angle_gamma   90.00
#
_symmetry.space_group_name_H-M   'P 1'
#
loop_
_entity.id
_entity.type
_entity.pdbx_description
1 polymer ?
#
loop_
_entity_poly.entity_id
_entity_poly.type
_entity_poly.pdbx_seq_one_letter_code
_entity_poly.pdbx_strand_id
1 'polypeptide(L)'
;MRHFIAGLCCVLLAGAARTEERTAPVSRPETPTLRPIDGRCSLLGRDGRRVTAIYSETYPTDLHKHNRQMARAGVEVFVLIVRGGYKGDFHTTHFWRGPGEFGDESDRADELTLDRQAAEVLAARPDAWLMVRWGSMVPKGWTDRHPGEAQASETQRRREASYASRLAAGERAEQARRIVRHVEGRPWGRRVIGYMAFGQDEGTTNLSIEDCLFDQSPAMARELRAFLTRQYGTDEALRAVWGDPNAALATARAPTDTEWRSARERWMHWPAPPELRRYGDYFRTVREMLWYQRRTELAAVKEVSSLPVGTDALKQPMLGWLIRDAFEARALGMGYRNLLAASGSIDVGAMLDMPELDFLVTPADYTARSAGFGWEPEGIGDSLVLRGKTIFVEDDARSWATDERTTQGAWRNVDECRAGLMRNLGLAASRGHVPYWMNVGRGYFDDPDVLKVVAEQVPVRRRLLTAPHAHTEHAIAMILDDESPLDEDLTSGFQHLAVLRQRTDHLALTGLPYRVYLLSDLERADFPPFRCYLLPNCFRLTPQRIALIRRRLMRDGSVVIFGPGTGLSDGEKLSAAGASELLGFPLELVRKQSARRVLAYGGSHRALGELRGAVTYGDSYVYGPILQPAADLSESGAVELGKVSAWWQCNRAGLVLKEFGKGAAGNGRPGGRGEGDCA
;
A
#
# COMPACT_ATOMS: atom_id res chain seq x y z
N MET A 1 37.98 42.91 -57.88
CA MET A 1 38.12 44.37 -57.76
C MET A 1 37.12 44.89 -56.79
N ARG A 2 37.62 45.42 -55.66
CA ARG A 2 36.97 46.36 -54.69
C ARG A 2 35.64 45.98 -54.07
N HIS A 3 35.56 45.58 -52.76
CA HIS A 3 35.53 46.42 -51.55
C HIS A 3 34.13 47.11 -51.35
N PHE A 4 33.44 46.74 -50.17
CA PHE A 4 33.12 47.71 -49.10
C PHE A 4 32.26 46.97 -48.07
N ILE A 5 32.70 46.74 -46.88
CA ILE A 5 32.63 47.39 -45.55
C ILE A 5 31.21 47.41 -44.96
N ALA A 6 31.02 46.60 -44.01
CA ALA A 6 30.60 46.65 -42.61
C ALA A 6 29.76 47.81 -42.13
N GLY A 7 28.67 47.51 -41.47
CA GLY A 7 27.89 48.34 -40.56
C GLY A 7 27.35 47.55 -39.39
N LEU A 8 28.13 47.59 -38.30
CA LEU A 8 27.79 46.95 -37.01
C LEU A 8 26.93 47.88 -36.22
N CYS A 9 25.63 47.59 -36.06
CA CYS A 9 24.77 48.25 -35.05
C CYS A 9 24.71 47.40 -33.79
N CYS A 10 25.49 47.77 -32.75
CA CYS A 10 25.33 47.29 -31.40
C CYS A 10 24.10 47.91 -30.77
N VAL A 11 23.06 47.13 -30.54
CA VAL A 11 22.01 47.46 -29.60
C VAL A 11 22.36 46.86 -28.25
N LEU A 12 22.75 47.70 -27.32
CA LEU A 12 22.94 47.37 -25.91
C LEU A 12 21.55 47.17 -25.28
N LEU A 13 21.11 45.92 -25.14
CA LEU A 13 20.03 45.55 -24.23
C LEU A 13 20.66 45.36 -22.83
N ALA A 14 20.43 46.35 -21.97
CA ALA A 14 20.69 46.22 -20.54
C ALA A 14 19.72 45.20 -19.97
N GLY A 15 20.13 43.96 -19.92
CA GLY A 15 19.47 42.89 -19.15
C GLY A 15 19.78 43.09 -17.66
N ALA A 16 18.79 43.51 -16.90
CA ALA A 16 18.89 43.46 -15.43
C ALA A 16 19.10 42.00 -15.01
N ALA A 17 20.34 41.66 -14.67
CA ALA A 17 20.67 40.44 -14.00
C ALA A 17 19.98 40.45 -12.63
N ARG A 18 18.88 39.71 -12.49
CA ARG A 18 18.40 39.28 -11.17
C ARG A 18 19.50 38.42 -10.57
N THR A 19 20.20 38.96 -9.60
CA THR A 19 21.05 38.21 -8.71
C THR A 19 20.17 37.20 -8.00
N GLU A 20 20.20 35.95 -8.44
CA GLU A 20 19.76 34.83 -7.61
C GLU A 20 20.64 34.88 -6.35
N GLU A 21 20.03 35.24 -5.23
CA GLU A 21 20.62 35.00 -3.91
C GLU A 21 20.89 33.50 -3.83
N ARG A 22 22.13 33.10 -4.01
CA ARG A 22 22.62 31.78 -3.61
C ARG A 22 22.44 31.70 -2.10
N THR A 23 21.30 31.20 -1.65
CA THR A 23 21.13 30.79 -0.27
C THR A 23 22.22 29.78 0.08
N ALA A 24 22.94 30.04 1.15
CA ALA A 24 23.96 29.15 1.69
C ALA A 24 23.42 27.72 1.80
N PRO A 25 24.22 26.69 1.51
CA PRO A 25 23.76 25.32 1.63
C PRO A 25 23.28 25.06 3.05
N VAL A 26 22.06 24.57 3.19
CA VAL A 26 21.47 24.16 4.48
C VAL A 26 22.42 23.14 5.10
N SER A 27 22.88 23.42 6.31
CA SER A 27 23.77 22.52 7.04
C SER A 27 23.07 21.17 7.23
N ARG A 28 23.63 20.12 6.65
CA ARG A 28 23.11 18.75 6.85
C ARG A 28 23.14 18.43 8.33
N PRO A 29 22.07 17.83 8.90
CA PRO A 29 22.12 17.36 10.27
C PRO A 29 23.26 16.36 10.42
N GLU A 30 24.06 16.50 11.45
CA GLU A 30 25.21 15.61 11.73
C GLU A 30 24.78 14.13 11.87
N THR A 31 23.52 13.89 12.22
CA THR A 31 22.96 12.55 12.41
C THR A 31 21.61 12.44 11.69
N PRO A 32 21.40 11.36 10.87
CA PRO A 32 20.09 11.09 10.27
C PRO A 32 19.00 10.96 11.34
N THR A 33 17.86 11.63 11.12
CA THR A 33 16.74 11.64 12.07
C THR A 33 15.83 10.40 11.96
N LEU A 34 16.02 9.56 10.94
CA LEU A 34 15.40 8.24 10.84
C LEU A 34 16.46 7.23 10.45
N ARG A 35 16.68 6.23 11.29
CA ARG A 35 17.71 5.19 11.04
C ARG A 35 17.45 3.90 11.81
N PRO A 36 17.99 2.77 11.36
CA PRO A 36 17.96 1.53 12.12
C PRO A 36 18.79 1.65 13.41
N ILE A 37 18.20 1.26 14.53
CA ILE A 37 18.84 1.13 15.83
C ILE A 37 18.29 -0.12 16.49
N ASP A 38 19.16 -1.05 16.88
CA ASP A 38 18.79 -2.31 17.54
C ASP A 38 17.71 -3.11 16.75
N GLY A 39 17.87 -3.22 15.44
CA GLY A 39 16.94 -3.92 14.55
C GLY A 39 15.63 -3.19 14.25
N ARG A 40 15.47 -1.96 14.72
CA ARG A 40 14.27 -1.14 14.53
C ARG A 40 14.61 0.19 13.85
N CYS A 41 13.84 0.57 12.86
CA CYS A 41 13.93 1.92 12.31
C CYS A 41 13.34 2.92 13.31
N SER A 42 14.16 3.83 13.82
CA SER A 42 13.83 4.75 14.92
C SER A 42 13.86 6.19 14.45
N LEU A 43 12.83 6.96 14.81
CA LEU A 43 12.79 8.40 14.61
C LEU A 43 13.56 9.09 15.76
N LEU A 44 14.34 10.09 15.41
CA LEU A 44 15.21 10.83 16.33
C LEU A 44 14.95 12.33 16.23
N GLY A 45 15.02 13.01 17.35
CA GLY A 45 15.27 14.45 17.36
C GLY A 45 16.64 14.79 16.77
N ARG A 46 16.87 16.03 16.39
CA ARG A 46 18.21 16.48 15.95
C ARG A 46 19.25 16.43 17.08
N ASP A 47 18.81 16.29 18.32
CA ASP A 47 19.65 16.03 19.49
C ASP A 47 20.05 14.55 19.63
N GLY A 48 19.63 13.70 18.72
CA GLY A 48 19.92 12.27 18.69
C GLY A 48 19.07 11.40 19.62
N ARG A 49 18.16 11.97 20.40
CA ARG A 49 17.25 11.20 21.26
C ARG A 49 16.13 10.56 20.44
N ARG A 50 15.79 9.32 20.75
CA ARG A 50 14.63 8.65 20.16
C ARG A 50 13.33 9.35 20.59
N VAL A 51 12.47 9.65 19.62
CA VAL A 51 11.14 10.24 19.84
C VAL A 51 10.08 9.24 19.41
N THR A 52 9.02 9.12 20.20
CA THR A 52 8.05 8.03 20.04
C THR A 52 6.59 8.47 20.10
N ALA A 53 6.33 9.65 20.64
CA ALA A 53 5.01 10.22 20.81
C ALA A 53 4.73 11.27 19.72
N ILE A 54 4.01 10.89 18.67
CA ILE A 54 3.77 11.69 17.47
C ILE A 54 2.27 11.95 17.33
N TYR A 55 1.91 13.17 16.96
CA TYR A 55 0.54 13.61 16.70
C TYR A 55 0.42 14.35 15.38
N SER A 56 -0.68 14.10 14.67
CA SER A 56 -1.08 14.80 13.47
C SER A 56 -2.57 15.12 13.50
N GLU A 57 -2.95 16.25 12.89
CA GLU A 57 -4.35 16.58 12.64
C GLU A 57 -4.55 16.84 11.16
N THR A 58 -5.31 15.98 10.47
CA THR A 58 -5.43 16.03 9.00
C THR A 58 -6.34 17.15 8.51
N TYR A 59 -7.45 17.38 9.21
CA TYR A 59 -8.42 18.42 8.88
C TYR A 59 -8.60 19.33 10.10
N PRO A 60 -7.67 20.27 10.32
CA PRO A 60 -7.64 21.04 11.55
C PRO A 60 -8.90 21.89 11.70
N THR A 61 -9.59 21.70 12.81
CA THR A 61 -10.75 22.51 13.22
C THR A 61 -10.39 23.45 14.37
N ASP A 62 -9.54 23.01 15.29
CA ASP A 62 -9.03 23.79 16.41
C ASP A 62 -7.62 23.33 16.80
N LEU A 63 -6.65 23.55 15.90
CA LEU A 63 -5.25 23.19 16.13
C LEU A 63 -4.69 23.74 17.43
N HIS A 64 -5.07 24.95 17.79
CA HIS A 64 -4.58 25.59 19.01
C HIS A 64 -4.94 24.80 20.27
N LYS A 65 -6.19 24.39 20.38
CA LYS A 65 -6.68 23.58 21.50
C LYS A 65 -6.05 22.19 21.49
N HIS A 66 -6.13 21.49 20.37
CA HIS A 66 -5.69 20.10 20.25
C HIS A 66 -4.18 19.96 20.45
N ASN A 67 -3.37 20.85 19.86
CA ASN A 67 -1.93 20.84 20.08
C ASN A 67 -1.54 21.05 21.55
N ARG A 68 -2.23 21.97 22.26
CA ARG A 68 -2.00 22.18 23.70
C ARG A 68 -2.38 20.95 24.52
N GLN A 69 -3.51 20.32 24.21
CA GLN A 69 -3.97 19.12 24.91
C GLN A 69 -2.96 17.97 24.73
N MET A 70 -2.53 17.73 23.49
CA MET A 70 -1.56 16.68 23.18
C MET A 70 -0.17 16.99 23.75
N ALA A 71 0.26 18.25 23.75
CA ALA A 71 1.51 18.67 24.39
C ALA A 71 1.50 18.39 25.91
N ARG A 72 0.38 18.70 26.59
CA ARG A 72 0.19 18.39 28.02
C ARG A 72 0.16 16.88 28.28
N ALA A 73 -0.37 16.10 27.37
CA ALA A 73 -0.37 14.64 27.44
C ALA A 73 1.04 14.03 27.18
N GLY A 74 2.03 14.83 26.76
CA GLY A 74 3.41 14.40 26.61
C GLY A 74 3.86 14.09 25.19
N VAL A 75 3.08 14.48 24.18
CA VAL A 75 3.46 14.33 22.76
C VAL A 75 4.73 15.12 22.46
N GLU A 76 5.66 14.54 21.72
CA GLU A 76 7.00 15.06 21.45
C GLU A 76 7.15 15.61 20.03
N VAL A 77 6.37 15.10 19.08
CA VAL A 77 6.45 15.43 17.65
C VAL A 77 5.07 15.83 17.13
N PHE A 78 5.01 16.95 16.44
CA PHE A 78 3.77 17.45 15.82
C PHE A 78 3.94 17.57 14.32
N VAL A 79 2.93 17.15 13.57
CA VAL A 79 2.91 17.24 12.11
C VAL A 79 2.20 18.53 11.69
N LEU A 80 2.93 19.44 11.07
CA LEU A 80 2.38 20.66 10.46
C LEU A 80 1.87 20.31 9.05
N ILE A 81 0.77 20.94 8.65
CA ILE A 81 0.09 20.60 7.40
C ILE A 81 -0.03 21.83 6.50
N VAL A 82 0.34 21.65 5.23
CA VAL A 82 0.10 22.62 4.17
C VAL A 82 -0.50 21.90 2.97
N ARG A 83 -1.32 22.62 2.21
CA ARG A 83 -1.94 22.06 1.02
C ARG A 83 -1.12 22.34 -0.21
N GLY A 84 -1.16 21.39 -1.12
CA GLY A 84 -0.56 21.52 -2.43
C GLY A 84 -1.37 22.45 -3.32
N GLY A 85 -2.55 22.04 -3.66
CA GLY A 85 -3.45 22.70 -4.57
C GLY A 85 -4.88 22.76 -4.04
N TYR A 86 -5.84 22.95 -4.93
CA TYR A 86 -7.24 23.16 -4.56
C TYR A 86 -7.95 21.84 -4.21
N LYS A 87 -8.38 21.69 -2.94
CA LYS A 87 -9.53 20.85 -2.54
C LYS A 87 -10.03 21.22 -1.15
N GLY A 88 -11.32 21.57 -1.05
CA GLY A 88 -12.09 21.61 0.19
C GLY A 88 -11.86 22.81 1.11
N ASP A 89 -12.78 22.96 2.05
CA ASP A 89 -12.88 24.08 2.99
C ASP A 89 -12.00 23.89 4.24
N PHE A 90 -10.75 23.55 4.07
CA PHE A 90 -9.86 23.39 5.20
C PHE A 90 -9.12 24.69 5.49
N HIS A 91 -8.85 24.94 6.75
CA HIS A 91 -8.27 26.18 7.25
C HIS A 91 -6.73 26.29 7.10
N THR A 92 -6.11 25.49 6.24
CA THR A 92 -4.67 25.57 5.97
C THR A 92 -4.39 26.22 4.62
N THR A 93 -3.24 26.89 4.51
CA THR A 93 -2.83 27.59 3.29
C THR A 93 -2.60 26.65 2.11
N HIS A 94 -2.85 27.16 0.91
CA HIS A 94 -2.46 26.53 -0.35
C HIS A 94 -1.09 27.03 -0.76
N PHE A 95 -0.07 26.22 -0.61
CA PHE A 95 1.29 26.60 -0.94
C PHE A 95 1.51 26.83 -2.44
N TRP A 96 0.83 26.07 -3.28
CA TRP A 96 0.84 26.23 -4.74
C TRP A 96 -0.51 26.79 -5.21
N ARG A 97 -0.54 28.07 -5.57
CA ARG A 97 -1.77 28.83 -5.92
C ARG A 97 -2.00 28.95 -7.42
N GLY A 98 -0.95 28.89 -8.23
CA GLY A 98 -1.02 29.06 -9.66
C GLY A 98 0.34 28.90 -10.34
N PRO A 99 0.45 29.17 -11.65
CA PRO A 99 1.71 29.04 -12.38
C PRO A 99 2.79 29.93 -11.80
N GLY A 100 3.85 29.34 -11.23
CA GLY A 100 4.92 30.06 -10.58
C GLY A 100 4.58 30.72 -9.23
N GLU A 101 3.36 30.60 -8.76
CA GLU A 101 2.85 31.21 -7.52
C GLU A 101 2.93 30.21 -6.37
N PHE A 102 4.01 30.28 -5.61
CA PHE A 102 4.24 29.46 -4.44
C PHE A 102 4.48 30.33 -3.22
N GLY A 103 3.95 29.92 -2.07
CA GLY A 103 4.20 30.58 -0.79
C GLY A 103 3.22 30.16 0.29
N ASP A 104 3.61 30.38 1.55
CA ASP A 104 2.80 30.08 2.74
C ASP A 104 2.09 31.35 3.25
N GLU A 105 1.74 32.26 2.35
CA GLU A 105 1.09 33.53 2.67
C GLU A 105 -0.43 33.36 2.58
N SER A 106 -1.13 33.99 3.52
CA SER A 106 -2.57 34.10 3.46
C SER A 106 -3.03 35.46 3.98
N ASP A 107 -3.87 36.10 3.18
CA ASP A 107 -4.57 37.32 3.58
C ASP A 107 -5.79 37.02 4.50
N ARG A 108 -6.12 35.76 4.67
CA ARG A 108 -7.24 35.32 5.48
C ARG A 108 -6.80 35.03 6.92
N ALA A 109 -7.43 35.71 7.86
CA ALA A 109 -7.13 35.55 9.28
C ALA A 109 -7.45 34.15 9.83
N ASP A 110 -8.34 33.41 9.17
CA ASP A 110 -8.76 32.06 9.52
C ASP A 110 -7.87 30.96 8.89
N GLU A 111 -6.99 31.27 7.93
CA GLU A 111 -6.07 30.31 7.36
C GLU A 111 -4.79 30.15 8.20
N LEU A 112 -4.41 28.88 8.42
CA LEU A 112 -3.25 28.51 9.21
C LEU A 112 -2.03 28.28 8.31
N THR A 113 -1.14 29.27 8.28
CA THR A 113 0.19 29.13 7.66
C THR A 113 1.06 28.16 8.45
N LEU A 114 2.11 27.61 7.83
CA LEU A 114 3.11 26.80 8.54
C LEU A 114 3.77 27.58 9.69
N ASP A 115 4.04 28.87 9.48
CA ASP A 115 4.60 29.74 10.53
C ASP A 115 3.66 29.85 11.74
N ARG A 116 2.35 30.01 11.51
CA ARG A 116 1.37 30.05 12.62
C ARG A 116 1.24 28.70 13.32
N GLN A 117 1.16 27.60 12.57
CA GLN A 117 1.10 26.27 13.15
C GLN A 117 2.35 25.98 13.99
N ALA A 118 3.55 26.30 13.48
CA ALA A 118 4.80 26.13 14.23
C ALA A 118 4.83 26.98 15.51
N ALA A 119 4.39 28.24 15.42
CA ALA A 119 4.32 29.13 16.60
C ALA A 119 3.38 28.57 17.67
N GLU A 120 2.20 28.05 17.29
CA GLU A 120 1.22 27.45 18.20
C GLU A 120 1.78 26.21 18.91
N VAL A 121 2.42 25.30 18.16
CA VAL A 121 3.05 24.11 18.74
C VAL A 121 4.16 24.49 19.69
N LEU A 122 5.07 25.38 19.28
CA LEU A 122 6.22 25.77 20.09
C LEU A 122 5.84 26.63 21.31
N ALA A 123 4.73 27.38 21.25
CA ALA A 123 4.16 28.03 22.43
C ALA A 123 3.60 27.02 23.44
N ALA A 124 3.00 25.92 22.96
CA ALA A 124 2.49 24.86 23.83
C ALA A 124 3.62 23.96 24.37
N ARG A 125 4.64 23.68 23.53
CA ARG A 125 5.79 22.84 23.86
C ARG A 125 7.07 23.35 23.19
N PRO A 126 7.89 24.16 23.87
CA PRO A 126 9.09 24.80 23.29
C PRO A 126 10.17 23.81 22.81
N ASP A 127 10.22 22.60 23.36
CA ASP A 127 11.15 21.54 23.00
C ASP A 127 10.59 20.55 21.97
N ALA A 128 9.38 20.78 21.43
CA ALA A 128 8.78 19.92 20.42
C ALA A 128 9.64 19.80 19.16
N TRP A 129 9.58 18.62 18.56
CA TRP A 129 10.04 18.37 17.19
C TRP A 129 8.85 18.48 16.22
N LEU A 130 9.17 18.78 14.99
CA LEU A 130 8.17 19.02 13.94
C LEU A 130 8.41 18.08 12.76
N MET A 131 7.34 17.65 12.10
CA MET A 131 7.35 17.12 10.75
C MET A 131 6.45 17.98 9.88
N VAL A 132 6.67 18.01 8.58
CA VAL A 132 5.82 18.79 7.66
C VAL A 132 5.20 17.86 6.64
N ARG A 133 3.88 17.95 6.51
CA ARG A 133 3.06 17.18 5.58
C ARG A 133 2.45 18.12 4.54
N TRP A 134 2.44 17.70 3.29
CA TRP A 134 1.71 18.42 2.24
C TRP A 134 0.94 17.49 1.34
N GLY A 135 -0.15 18.00 0.74
CA GLY A 135 -0.86 17.34 -0.35
C GLY A 135 -0.30 17.75 -1.70
N SER A 136 -0.30 16.84 -2.65
CA SER A 136 0.29 17.02 -3.99
C SER A 136 -0.77 17.33 -5.06
N MET A 137 -1.78 18.14 -4.73
CA MET A 137 -2.85 18.51 -5.67
C MET A 137 -2.44 19.68 -6.56
N VAL A 138 -2.97 19.72 -7.79
CA VAL A 138 -2.76 20.86 -8.68
C VAL A 138 -3.69 22.04 -8.32
N PRO A 139 -3.29 23.29 -8.58
CA PRO A 139 -4.11 24.48 -8.29
C PRO A 139 -5.41 24.51 -9.08
N LYS A 140 -6.38 25.24 -8.55
CA LYS A 140 -7.64 25.51 -9.27
C LYS A 140 -7.39 26.09 -10.67
N GLY A 141 -8.08 25.56 -11.67
CA GLY A 141 -7.94 25.99 -13.07
C GLY A 141 -6.66 25.50 -13.77
N TRP A 142 -5.84 24.68 -13.11
CA TRP A 142 -4.65 24.08 -13.73
C TRP A 142 -5.05 23.21 -14.93
N THR A 143 -6.02 22.34 -14.76
CA THR A 143 -6.51 21.42 -15.80
C THR A 143 -7.19 22.14 -16.97
N ASP A 144 -7.71 23.35 -16.76
CA ASP A 144 -8.28 24.16 -17.83
C ASP A 144 -7.18 24.75 -18.70
N ARG A 145 -6.03 25.09 -18.12
CA ARG A 145 -4.83 25.53 -18.86
C ARG A 145 -4.11 24.38 -19.55
N HIS A 146 -4.23 23.17 -19.00
CA HIS A 146 -3.54 21.96 -19.48
C HIS A 146 -4.53 20.82 -19.79
N PRO A 147 -5.45 21.02 -20.77
CA PRO A 147 -6.56 20.08 -21.01
C PRO A 147 -6.11 18.67 -21.42
N GLY A 148 -4.94 18.53 -22.04
CA GLY A 148 -4.34 17.24 -22.40
C GLY A 148 -3.71 16.48 -21.25
N GLU A 149 -3.51 17.15 -20.12
CA GLU A 149 -2.91 16.59 -18.90
C GLU A 149 -3.96 16.34 -17.80
N ALA A 150 -5.21 16.74 -18.03
CA ALA A 150 -6.32 16.50 -17.11
C ALA A 150 -6.81 15.06 -17.23
N GLN A 151 -7.10 14.42 -16.11
CA GLN A 151 -7.76 13.12 -16.09
C GLN A 151 -9.10 13.18 -16.83
N ALA A 152 -9.43 12.13 -17.58
CA ALA A 152 -10.67 12.07 -18.34
C ALA A 152 -11.31 10.68 -18.25
N SER A 153 -12.65 10.65 -18.15
CA SER A 153 -13.43 9.43 -18.38
C SER A 153 -13.97 9.44 -19.82
N GLU A 154 -14.76 8.42 -20.17
CA GLU A 154 -15.46 8.36 -21.47
C GLU A 154 -16.42 9.56 -21.66
N THR A 155 -16.96 10.11 -20.58
CA THR A 155 -18.05 11.09 -20.63
C THR A 155 -17.65 12.48 -20.15
N GLN A 156 -16.57 12.62 -19.38
CA GLN A 156 -16.19 13.90 -18.80
C GLN A 156 -14.69 14.04 -18.54
N ARG A 157 -14.22 15.28 -18.59
CA ARG A 157 -12.89 15.67 -18.11
C ARG A 157 -12.97 16.08 -16.64
N ARG A 158 -12.01 15.68 -15.85
CA ARG A 158 -11.94 15.98 -14.42
C ARG A 158 -11.15 17.24 -14.13
N ARG A 159 -11.26 17.71 -12.89
CA ARG A 159 -10.51 18.88 -12.39
C ARG A 159 -9.12 18.51 -11.86
N GLU A 160 -8.76 17.25 -11.93
CA GLU A 160 -7.51 16.70 -11.40
C GLU A 160 -6.56 16.37 -12.56
N ALA A 161 -5.26 16.47 -12.30
CA ALA A 161 -4.26 16.05 -13.26
C ALA A 161 -4.26 14.52 -13.40
N SER A 162 -4.08 14.03 -14.62
CA SER A 162 -3.81 12.63 -14.86
C SER A 162 -2.54 12.19 -14.12
N TYR A 163 -2.56 10.98 -13.56
CA TYR A 163 -1.33 10.39 -13.01
C TYR A 163 -0.26 10.16 -14.06
N ALA A 164 -0.65 10.06 -15.32
CA ALA A 164 0.26 9.99 -16.44
C ALA A 164 0.85 11.36 -16.86
N SER A 165 0.47 12.45 -16.19
CA SER A 165 0.99 13.77 -16.49
C SER A 165 2.39 13.98 -15.94
N ARG A 166 3.39 13.96 -16.83
CA ARG A 166 4.78 14.33 -16.47
C ARG A 166 4.92 15.80 -16.13
N LEU A 167 4.11 16.65 -16.74
CA LEU A 167 4.06 18.07 -16.41
C LEU A 167 3.64 18.30 -14.97
N ALA A 168 2.52 17.71 -14.55
CA ALA A 168 2.06 17.81 -13.16
C ALA A 168 3.09 17.22 -12.16
N ALA A 169 3.75 16.11 -12.51
CA ALA A 169 4.80 15.53 -11.69
C ALA A 169 5.98 16.50 -11.49
N GLY A 170 6.42 17.18 -12.54
CA GLY A 170 7.49 18.18 -12.48
C GLY A 170 7.12 19.39 -11.62
N GLU A 171 5.89 19.89 -11.74
CA GLU A 171 5.42 21.03 -10.95
C GLU A 171 5.20 20.67 -9.47
N ARG A 172 4.75 19.45 -9.17
CA ARG A 172 4.68 18.93 -7.79
C ARG A 172 6.06 18.80 -7.16
N ALA A 173 7.04 18.34 -7.93
CA ALA A 173 8.43 18.30 -7.49
C ALA A 173 8.97 19.69 -7.16
N GLU A 174 8.64 20.71 -7.96
CA GLU A 174 9.00 22.10 -7.68
C GLU A 174 8.27 22.61 -6.43
N GLN A 175 7.01 22.29 -6.25
CA GLN A 175 6.29 22.58 -5.01
C GLN A 175 7.01 21.98 -3.81
N ALA A 176 7.38 20.71 -3.87
CA ALA A 176 8.09 20.04 -2.78
C ALA A 176 9.43 20.74 -2.44
N ARG A 177 10.25 21.09 -3.45
CA ARG A 177 11.49 21.85 -3.25
C ARG A 177 11.23 23.18 -2.54
N ARG A 178 10.20 23.91 -2.95
CA ARG A 178 9.87 25.23 -2.39
C ARG A 178 9.34 25.13 -0.98
N ILE A 179 8.48 24.14 -0.67
CA ILE A 179 8.04 23.89 0.71
C ILE A 179 9.25 23.63 1.61
N VAL A 180 10.13 22.72 1.21
CA VAL A 180 11.31 22.36 2.00
C VAL A 180 12.23 23.56 2.22
N ARG A 181 12.56 24.33 1.17
CA ARG A 181 13.37 25.54 1.27
C ARG A 181 12.73 26.60 2.19
N HIS A 182 11.43 26.80 2.07
CA HIS A 182 10.69 27.70 2.95
C HIS A 182 10.82 27.26 4.40
N VAL A 183 10.53 26.00 4.69
CA VAL A 183 10.58 25.41 6.03
C VAL A 183 11.98 25.52 6.64
N GLU A 184 13.00 25.07 5.92
CA GLU A 184 14.38 25.06 6.43
C GLU A 184 14.99 26.46 6.55
N GLY A 185 14.46 27.44 5.81
CA GLY A 185 14.82 28.86 5.94
C GLY A 185 14.21 29.57 7.16
N ARG A 186 13.26 28.96 7.87
CA ARG A 186 12.61 29.55 9.05
C ARG A 186 13.39 29.30 10.33
N PRO A 187 13.31 30.21 11.34
CA PRO A 187 13.93 29.98 12.64
C PRO A 187 13.52 28.67 13.31
N TRP A 188 12.27 28.24 13.11
CA TRP A 188 11.75 26.99 13.62
C TRP A 188 12.12 25.76 12.75
N GLY A 189 12.65 25.94 11.54
CA GLY A 189 13.06 24.87 10.64
C GLY A 189 14.08 23.91 11.27
N ARG A 190 14.91 24.42 12.20
CA ARG A 190 15.82 23.59 13.01
C ARG A 190 15.12 22.54 13.88
N ARG A 191 13.80 22.67 14.10
CA ARG A 191 12.98 21.71 14.83
C ARG A 191 12.39 20.64 13.93
N VAL A 192 12.49 20.78 12.61
CA VAL A 192 11.96 19.80 11.68
C VAL A 192 12.87 18.58 11.58
N ILE A 193 12.30 17.40 11.65
CA ILE A 193 12.98 16.11 11.65
C ILE A 193 12.52 15.16 10.51
N GLY A 194 11.60 15.58 9.65
CA GLY A 194 11.16 14.80 8.51
C GLY A 194 10.00 15.41 7.73
N TYR A 195 9.74 14.85 6.57
CA TYR A 195 8.74 15.32 5.62
C TYR A 195 7.79 14.18 5.18
N MET A 196 6.54 14.53 4.88
CA MET A 196 5.52 13.63 4.40
C MET A 196 4.89 14.20 3.12
N ALA A 197 5.22 13.62 1.96
CA ALA A 197 4.67 13.98 0.67
C ALA A 197 3.44 13.10 0.39
N PHE A 198 2.24 13.64 0.60
CA PHE A 198 1.02 12.88 0.42
C PHE A 198 0.53 12.93 -1.02
N GLY A 199 -0.08 11.82 -1.43
CA GLY A 199 -0.69 11.70 -2.74
C GLY A 199 -1.88 12.61 -2.96
N GLN A 200 -2.49 12.48 -4.12
CA GLN A 200 -3.58 13.33 -4.55
C GLN A 200 -4.86 13.14 -3.73
N ASP A 201 -5.14 11.91 -3.29
CA ASP A 201 -6.38 11.58 -2.63
C ASP A 201 -6.12 10.45 -1.61
N GLU A 202 -5.82 10.82 -0.39
CA GLU A 202 -5.59 9.92 0.76
C GLU A 202 -4.76 8.65 0.43
N GLY A 203 -3.84 8.77 -0.54
CA GLY A 203 -3.01 7.66 -1.00
C GLY A 203 -3.73 6.60 -1.83
N THR A 204 -4.97 6.81 -2.19
CA THR A 204 -5.71 5.91 -3.09
C THR A 204 -5.33 6.05 -4.54
N THR A 205 -4.51 6.95 -4.81
CA THR A 205 -3.58 6.93 -5.88
C THR A 205 -4.05 7.31 -7.25
N ASN A 206 -4.97 6.74 -7.92
CA ASN A 206 -4.97 6.98 -9.35
C ASN A 206 -6.25 7.54 -9.91
N LEU A 207 -7.33 7.16 -9.35
CA LEU A 207 -8.62 7.51 -9.88
C LEU A 207 -9.44 8.06 -8.73
N SER A 208 -10.05 9.19 -8.98
CA SER A 208 -11.18 9.54 -8.16
C SER A 208 -12.12 8.35 -8.19
N ILE A 209 -12.39 7.84 -7.05
CA ILE A 209 -13.18 6.65 -6.76
C ILE A 209 -14.56 6.70 -7.44
N GLU A 210 -14.94 7.88 -7.92
CA GLU A 210 -16.33 8.18 -8.14
C GLU A 210 -16.89 7.67 -9.44
N ASP A 211 -16.11 7.54 -10.56
CA ASP A 211 -16.82 7.32 -11.82
C ASP A 211 -16.11 6.51 -12.91
N CYS A 212 -14.80 6.30 -12.90
CA CYS A 212 -14.15 5.59 -14.00
C CYS A 212 -12.92 4.76 -13.57
N LEU A 213 -12.76 3.59 -14.20
CA LEU A 213 -11.59 2.74 -14.05
C LEU A 213 -10.42 3.19 -14.92
N PHE A 214 -10.72 3.81 -16.05
CA PHE A 214 -9.74 4.04 -17.09
C PHE A 214 -9.63 5.52 -17.43
N ASP A 215 -8.43 6.05 -17.30
CA ASP A 215 -8.11 7.41 -17.68
C ASP A 215 -7.95 7.52 -19.21
N GLN A 216 -8.87 8.22 -19.85
CA GLN A 216 -8.89 8.46 -21.29
C GLN A 216 -8.11 9.71 -21.72
N SER A 217 -7.30 10.29 -20.83
CA SER A 217 -6.55 11.50 -21.14
C SER A 217 -5.48 11.26 -22.22
N PRO A 218 -5.14 12.33 -23.00
CA PRO A 218 -4.00 12.28 -23.91
C PRO A 218 -2.67 11.94 -23.20
N ALA A 219 -2.51 12.38 -21.94
CA ALA A 219 -1.35 12.04 -21.12
C ALA A 219 -1.26 10.52 -20.91
N MET A 220 -2.35 9.88 -20.50
CA MET A 220 -2.39 8.43 -20.30
C MET A 220 -2.17 7.68 -21.62
N ALA A 221 -2.78 8.11 -22.70
CA ALA A 221 -2.58 7.49 -24.02
C ALA A 221 -1.10 7.53 -24.45
N ARG A 222 -0.42 8.63 -24.19
CA ARG A 222 1.02 8.80 -24.48
C ARG A 222 1.88 7.81 -23.69
N GLU A 223 1.66 7.70 -22.38
CA GLU A 223 2.44 6.82 -21.51
C GLU A 223 2.12 5.33 -21.76
N LEU A 224 0.86 4.99 -22.04
CA LEU A 224 0.47 3.63 -22.42
C LEU A 224 1.17 3.20 -23.72
N ARG A 225 1.20 4.05 -24.75
CA ARG A 225 1.92 3.74 -26.00
C ARG A 225 3.40 3.54 -25.76
N ALA A 226 4.02 4.38 -24.91
CA ALA A 226 5.41 4.25 -24.54
C ALA A 226 5.67 2.93 -23.79
N PHE A 227 4.79 2.54 -22.87
CA PHE A 227 4.85 1.25 -22.17
C PHE A 227 4.75 0.08 -23.17
N LEU A 228 3.74 0.08 -24.02
CA LEU A 228 3.51 -0.99 -25.00
C LEU A 228 4.66 -1.12 -26.00
N THR A 229 5.25 0.01 -26.42
CA THR A 229 6.43 0.00 -27.31
C THR A 229 7.64 -0.65 -26.64
N ARG A 230 7.89 -0.34 -25.36
CA ARG A 230 8.96 -1.00 -24.60
C ARG A 230 8.68 -2.50 -24.38
N GLN A 231 7.43 -2.85 -24.15
CA GLN A 231 7.03 -4.22 -23.81
C GLN A 231 6.99 -5.16 -25.02
N TYR A 232 6.51 -4.68 -26.16
CA TYR A 232 6.22 -5.53 -27.33
C TYR A 232 7.06 -5.22 -28.55
N GLY A 233 7.53 -4.01 -28.72
CA GLY A 233 8.41 -3.60 -29.80
C GLY A 233 7.76 -3.44 -31.17
N THR A 234 6.80 -4.31 -31.53
CA THR A 234 6.11 -4.29 -32.83
C THR A 234 4.60 -4.42 -32.71
N ASP A 235 3.89 -3.96 -33.76
CA ASP A 235 2.44 -4.09 -33.86
C ASP A 235 2.01 -5.57 -33.92
N GLU A 236 2.78 -6.43 -34.58
CA GLU A 236 2.51 -7.86 -34.69
C GLU A 236 2.52 -8.54 -33.32
N ALA A 237 3.52 -8.23 -32.49
CA ALA A 237 3.61 -8.75 -31.14
C ALA A 237 2.44 -8.27 -30.27
N LEU A 238 2.07 -6.99 -30.40
CA LEU A 238 0.91 -6.43 -29.69
C LEU A 238 -0.39 -7.12 -30.11
N ARG A 239 -0.63 -7.30 -31.42
CA ARG A 239 -1.80 -8.00 -31.96
C ARG A 239 -1.92 -9.43 -31.45
N ALA A 240 -0.81 -10.14 -31.45
CA ALA A 240 -0.76 -11.51 -30.96
C ALA A 240 -1.16 -11.62 -29.48
N VAL A 241 -0.68 -10.69 -28.63
CA VAL A 241 -0.92 -10.71 -27.20
C VAL A 241 -2.32 -10.21 -26.83
N TRP A 242 -2.81 -9.16 -27.49
CA TRP A 242 -4.15 -8.64 -27.23
C TRP A 242 -5.27 -9.41 -27.94
N GLY A 243 -4.92 -10.28 -28.92
CA GLY A 243 -5.90 -10.97 -29.74
C GLY A 243 -6.72 -10.02 -30.63
N ASP A 244 -6.21 -8.83 -30.91
CA ASP A 244 -6.87 -7.80 -31.69
C ASP A 244 -6.05 -7.53 -32.98
N PRO A 245 -6.55 -7.92 -34.14
CA PRO A 245 -5.86 -7.73 -35.42
C PRO A 245 -5.66 -6.26 -35.80
N ASN A 246 -6.42 -5.34 -35.20
CA ASN A 246 -6.36 -3.93 -35.47
C ASN A 246 -5.47 -3.17 -34.48
N ALA A 247 -4.94 -3.84 -33.45
CA ALA A 247 -4.09 -3.19 -32.48
C ALA A 247 -2.81 -2.66 -33.12
N ALA A 248 -2.43 -1.42 -32.79
CA ALA A 248 -1.19 -0.80 -33.24
C ALA A 248 -0.62 0.09 -32.12
N LEU A 249 0.69 0.02 -31.95
CA LEU A 249 1.41 0.78 -30.89
C LEU A 249 1.15 2.28 -30.98
N ALA A 250 1.13 2.83 -32.20
CA ALA A 250 0.94 4.26 -32.42
C ALA A 250 -0.48 4.77 -32.07
N THR A 251 -1.50 3.91 -32.14
CA THR A 251 -2.91 4.27 -31.92
C THR A 251 -3.52 3.65 -30.68
N ALA A 252 -2.75 2.85 -29.94
CA ALA A 252 -3.21 2.22 -28.71
C ALA A 252 -3.75 3.26 -27.71
N ARG A 253 -4.84 2.93 -27.07
CA ARG A 253 -5.53 3.76 -26.07
C ARG A 253 -5.92 2.93 -24.86
N ALA A 254 -6.18 3.60 -23.74
CA ALA A 254 -6.76 2.96 -22.58
C ALA A 254 -8.06 2.22 -22.95
N PRO A 255 -8.36 1.08 -22.33
CA PRO A 255 -9.70 0.50 -22.38
C PRO A 255 -10.74 1.50 -21.89
N THR A 256 -12.00 1.30 -22.21
CA THR A 256 -13.09 2.10 -21.67
C THR A 256 -13.86 1.32 -20.60
N ASP A 257 -14.58 2.03 -19.75
CA ASP A 257 -15.49 1.40 -18.78
C ASP A 257 -16.59 0.59 -19.47
N THR A 258 -17.05 1.06 -20.63
CA THR A 258 -18.03 0.35 -21.46
C THR A 258 -17.45 -0.95 -22.01
N GLU A 259 -16.23 -0.94 -22.55
CA GLU A 259 -15.53 -2.14 -23.02
C GLU A 259 -15.33 -3.15 -21.89
N TRP A 260 -14.90 -2.68 -20.72
CA TRP A 260 -14.73 -3.51 -19.53
C TRP A 260 -16.03 -4.20 -19.11
N ARG A 261 -17.14 -3.44 -18.99
CA ARG A 261 -18.45 -3.97 -18.60
C ARG A 261 -18.92 -5.04 -19.59
N SER A 262 -18.82 -4.79 -20.89
CA SER A 262 -19.22 -5.73 -21.93
C SER A 262 -18.36 -7.00 -21.94
N ALA A 263 -17.06 -6.90 -21.68
CA ALA A 263 -16.18 -8.05 -21.54
C ALA A 263 -16.57 -8.88 -20.33
N ARG A 264 -16.79 -8.21 -19.18
CA ARG A 264 -17.14 -8.82 -17.90
C ARG A 264 -18.39 -9.68 -17.91
N GLU A 265 -19.38 -9.31 -18.67
CA GLU A 265 -20.62 -10.10 -18.81
C GLU A 265 -20.37 -11.53 -19.31
N ARG A 266 -19.22 -11.76 -19.96
CA ARG A 266 -18.79 -13.06 -20.47
C ARG A 266 -17.81 -13.78 -19.56
N TRP A 267 -17.30 -13.11 -18.55
CA TRP A 267 -16.24 -13.64 -17.70
C TRP A 267 -16.79 -14.40 -16.49
N MET A 268 -16.03 -15.38 -16.08
CA MET A 268 -16.04 -15.93 -14.74
C MET A 268 -15.08 -15.14 -13.84
N HIS A 269 -14.95 -15.48 -12.58
CA HIS A 269 -14.04 -14.80 -11.65
C HIS A 269 -12.58 -14.78 -12.12
N TRP A 270 -12.15 -15.82 -12.82
CA TRP A 270 -10.84 -15.89 -13.44
C TRP A 270 -11.01 -16.07 -14.95
N PRO A 271 -10.99 -14.97 -15.69
CA PRO A 271 -10.95 -15.00 -17.15
C PRO A 271 -9.65 -15.65 -17.64
N ALA A 272 -9.67 -16.15 -18.86
CA ALA A 272 -8.43 -16.64 -19.47
C ALA A 272 -7.40 -15.49 -19.58
N PRO A 273 -6.12 -15.71 -19.30
CA PRO A 273 -5.12 -14.66 -19.31
C PRO A 273 -5.11 -13.76 -20.55
N PRO A 274 -5.29 -14.27 -21.78
CA PRO A 274 -5.35 -13.41 -22.96
C PRO A 274 -6.46 -12.36 -22.92
N GLU A 275 -7.60 -12.65 -22.29
CA GLU A 275 -8.72 -11.71 -22.17
C GLU A 275 -8.42 -10.52 -21.25
N LEU A 276 -7.48 -10.70 -20.31
CA LEU A 276 -7.07 -9.70 -19.35
C LEU A 276 -5.88 -8.84 -19.81
N ARG A 277 -5.15 -9.25 -20.86
CA ARG A 277 -3.87 -8.63 -21.25
C ARG A 277 -3.95 -7.12 -21.46
N ARG A 278 -4.92 -6.66 -22.23
CA ARG A 278 -5.09 -5.24 -22.52
C ARG A 278 -5.35 -4.41 -21.26
N TYR A 279 -6.14 -4.93 -20.35
CA TYR A 279 -6.44 -4.28 -19.07
C TYR A 279 -5.24 -4.34 -18.14
N GLY A 280 -4.54 -5.46 -18.09
CA GLY A 280 -3.31 -5.63 -17.32
C GLY A 280 -2.21 -4.66 -17.75
N ASP A 281 -2.02 -4.46 -19.05
CA ASP A 281 -1.04 -3.51 -19.58
C ASP A 281 -1.38 -2.07 -19.22
N TYR A 282 -2.65 -1.72 -19.24
CA TYR A 282 -3.10 -0.41 -18.75
C TYR A 282 -2.77 -0.23 -17.25
N PHE A 283 -3.12 -1.19 -16.40
CA PHE A 283 -2.86 -1.08 -14.96
C PHE A 283 -1.36 -1.11 -14.62
N ARG A 284 -0.55 -1.82 -15.38
CA ARG A 284 0.92 -1.74 -15.27
C ARG A 284 1.44 -0.37 -15.68
N THR A 285 0.86 0.26 -16.69
CA THR A 285 1.18 1.64 -17.04
C THR A 285 0.83 2.61 -15.91
N VAL A 286 -0.35 2.46 -15.30
CA VAL A 286 -0.75 3.24 -14.12
C VAL A 286 0.26 3.08 -13.00
N ARG A 287 0.68 1.86 -12.69
CA ARG A 287 1.73 1.57 -11.70
C ARG A 287 3.03 2.31 -12.01
N GLU A 288 3.55 2.20 -13.24
CA GLU A 288 4.79 2.87 -13.62
C GLU A 288 4.70 4.39 -13.47
N MET A 289 3.56 4.96 -13.81
CA MET A 289 3.33 6.40 -13.70
C MET A 289 3.18 6.86 -12.25
N LEU A 290 2.58 6.05 -11.39
CA LEU A 290 2.58 6.30 -9.95
C LEU A 290 4.01 6.32 -9.39
N TRP A 291 4.85 5.36 -9.78
CA TRP A 291 6.26 5.33 -9.38
C TRP A 291 6.99 6.58 -9.85
N TYR A 292 6.83 6.92 -11.12
CA TYR A 292 7.45 8.09 -11.70
C TYR A 292 7.08 9.36 -10.91
N GLN A 293 5.82 9.56 -10.61
CA GLN A 293 5.36 10.73 -9.85
C GLN A 293 5.93 10.77 -8.44
N ARG A 294 5.79 9.67 -7.71
CA ARG A 294 6.27 9.62 -6.32
C ARG A 294 7.78 9.78 -6.25
N ARG A 295 8.50 9.06 -7.09
CA ARG A 295 9.97 9.19 -7.16
C ARG A 295 10.40 10.62 -7.48
N THR A 296 9.77 11.24 -8.47
CA THR A 296 10.08 12.61 -8.88
C THR A 296 9.90 13.61 -7.72
N GLU A 297 8.85 13.47 -6.96
CA GLU A 297 8.56 14.33 -5.80
C GLU A 297 9.52 14.06 -4.63
N LEU A 298 9.74 12.79 -4.28
CA LEU A 298 10.66 12.41 -3.20
C LEU A 298 12.11 12.80 -3.52
N ALA A 299 12.54 12.61 -4.77
CA ALA A 299 13.86 13.04 -5.24
C ALA A 299 14.02 14.55 -5.10
N ALA A 300 12.99 15.33 -5.43
CA ALA A 300 13.02 16.78 -5.29
C ALA A 300 13.23 17.24 -3.83
N VAL A 301 12.68 16.51 -2.86
CA VAL A 301 12.98 16.74 -1.44
C VAL A 301 14.45 16.44 -1.14
N LYS A 302 14.94 15.28 -1.59
CA LYS A 302 16.33 14.85 -1.36
C LYS A 302 17.39 15.75 -2.01
N GLU A 303 17.03 16.48 -3.08
CA GLU A 303 17.92 17.47 -3.70
C GLU A 303 18.20 18.66 -2.76
N VAL A 304 17.26 19.02 -1.89
CA VAL A 304 17.31 20.23 -1.07
C VAL A 304 17.39 19.97 0.43
N SER A 305 17.16 18.74 0.88
CA SER A 305 17.23 18.33 2.28
C SER A 305 17.84 16.95 2.46
N SER A 306 18.50 16.73 3.59
CA SER A 306 18.95 15.40 4.04
C SER A 306 17.98 14.73 5.03
N LEU A 307 16.89 15.39 5.38
CA LEU A 307 15.88 14.83 6.28
C LEU A 307 15.11 13.69 5.60
N PRO A 308 14.59 12.74 6.38
CA PRO A 308 13.79 11.66 5.83
C PRO A 308 12.49 12.19 5.22
N VAL A 309 12.09 11.56 4.12
CA VAL A 309 10.81 11.83 3.46
C VAL A 309 10.07 10.53 3.18
N GLY A 310 8.78 10.53 3.47
CA GLY A 310 7.86 9.44 3.19
C GLY A 310 6.66 9.88 2.38
N THR A 311 5.87 8.90 1.96
CA THR A 311 4.62 9.11 1.22
C THR A 311 3.55 8.13 1.67
N ASP A 312 2.28 8.46 1.43
CA ASP A 312 1.13 7.59 1.63
C ASP A 312 0.75 6.80 0.38
N ALA A 313 1.38 7.09 -0.75
CA ALA A 313 0.95 6.65 -2.07
C ALA A 313 1.26 5.18 -2.40
N LEU A 314 2.01 4.47 -1.61
CA LEU A 314 2.43 3.09 -1.89
C LEU A 314 1.82 2.09 -0.91
N LYS A 315 0.68 2.40 -0.33
CA LYS A 315 -0.03 1.45 0.52
C LYS A 315 -0.62 0.32 -0.34
N GLN A 316 -0.76 -0.84 0.26
CA GLN A 316 -1.24 -2.04 -0.40
C GLN A 316 -2.76 -2.18 -0.23
N PRO A 317 -3.57 -1.91 -1.27
CA PRO A 317 -5.03 -1.91 -1.14
C PRO A 317 -5.63 -3.26 -0.74
N MET A 318 -4.97 -4.36 -1.07
CA MET A 318 -5.42 -5.69 -0.62
C MET A 318 -5.38 -5.88 0.89
N LEU A 319 -4.68 -5.00 1.61
CA LEU A 319 -4.56 -5.05 3.06
C LEU A 319 -5.56 -4.13 3.78
N GLY A 320 -6.41 -3.45 3.06
CA GLY A 320 -7.41 -2.56 3.66
C GLY A 320 -7.99 -1.56 2.66
N TRP A 321 -8.44 -0.41 3.13
CA TRP A 321 -8.95 0.76 2.41
C TRP A 321 -10.13 0.52 1.46
N LEU A 322 -10.09 -0.53 0.68
CA LEU A 322 -11.07 -0.81 -0.39
C LEU A 322 -12.35 -1.47 0.10
N ILE A 323 -12.61 -1.38 1.38
CA ILE A 323 -13.69 -2.10 1.98
C ILE A 323 -14.94 -1.28 1.86
N ARG A 324 -15.85 -1.88 1.14
CA ARG A 324 -17.19 -1.41 0.87
C ARG A 324 -17.93 -0.85 2.08
N ASP A 325 -17.64 -1.38 3.28
CA ASP A 325 -18.37 -1.08 4.48
C ASP A 325 -17.78 0.09 5.29
N ALA A 326 -16.54 0.51 4.98
CA ALA A 326 -15.86 1.60 5.67
C ALA A 326 -16.18 2.98 5.08
N PHE A 327 -16.33 3.03 3.77
CA PHE A 327 -16.74 4.23 3.04
C PHE A 327 -18.05 3.90 2.35
N GLU A 328 -19.05 4.72 2.52
CA GLU A 328 -20.40 4.48 2.00
C GLU A 328 -20.38 3.93 0.59
N ALA A 329 -20.72 2.67 0.44
CA ALA A 329 -20.80 1.98 -0.85
C ALA A 329 -21.67 2.71 -1.89
N ARG A 330 -22.47 3.67 -1.45
CA ARG A 330 -23.31 4.52 -2.29
C ARG A 330 -22.53 5.56 -3.08
N ALA A 331 -21.44 6.10 -2.53
CA ALA A 331 -20.59 7.05 -3.24
C ALA A 331 -19.82 6.37 -4.37
N LEU A 332 -19.64 5.06 -4.29
CA LEU A 332 -18.72 4.36 -5.15
C LEU A 332 -19.34 3.67 -6.35
N GLY A 333 -20.66 3.57 -6.46
CA GLY A 333 -21.40 3.00 -7.61
C GLY A 333 -20.83 1.73 -8.27
N MET A 334 -19.53 1.55 -8.19
CA MET A 334 -18.74 0.49 -8.83
C MET A 334 -18.31 -0.63 -7.88
N GLY A 335 -18.39 -0.42 -6.57
CA GLY A 335 -17.89 -1.35 -5.57
C GLY A 335 -16.36 -1.39 -5.49
N TYR A 336 -15.84 -1.65 -4.29
CA TYR A 336 -14.42 -1.67 -3.93
C TYR A 336 -13.50 -2.52 -4.82
N ARG A 337 -14.05 -3.45 -5.54
CA ARG A 337 -13.35 -4.47 -6.33
C ARG A 337 -12.49 -3.91 -7.46
N ASN A 338 -12.94 -2.82 -8.04
CA ASN A 338 -12.26 -2.21 -9.18
C ASN A 338 -10.98 -1.46 -8.80
N LEU A 339 -10.79 -1.18 -7.53
CA LEU A 339 -9.71 -0.31 -7.07
C LEU A 339 -8.39 -1.05 -6.87
N LEU A 340 -8.39 -2.38 -6.76
CA LEU A 340 -7.18 -3.15 -6.48
C LEU A 340 -6.10 -2.93 -7.54
N ALA A 341 -6.40 -3.20 -8.82
CA ALA A 341 -5.46 -2.94 -9.90
C ALA A 341 -5.39 -1.45 -10.28
N ALA A 342 -6.54 -0.76 -10.25
CA ALA A 342 -6.62 0.66 -10.59
C ALA A 342 -5.86 1.58 -9.63
N SER A 343 -5.60 1.15 -8.41
CA SER A 343 -4.80 1.91 -7.44
C SER A 343 -3.34 2.14 -7.88
N GLY A 344 -2.82 1.34 -8.81
CA GLY A 344 -1.41 1.32 -9.16
C GLY A 344 -0.49 0.73 -8.07
N SER A 345 -1.04 0.34 -6.91
CA SER A 345 -0.27 -0.28 -5.81
C SER A 345 -0.24 -1.80 -5.96
N ILE A 346 0.19 -2.26 -7.13
CA ILE A 346 0.46 -3.65 -7.49
C ILE A 346 1.92 -3.80 -7.85
N ASP A 347 2.51 -4.99 -7.63
CA ASP A 347 3.93 -5.26 -7.89
C ASP A 347 4.82 -4.15 -7.31
N VAL A 348 4.59 -3.83 -6.03
CA VAL A 348 5.20 -2.67 -5.37
C VAL A 348 6.63 -2.91 -4.88
N GLY A 349 7.13 -4.14 -4.94
CA GLY A 349 8.44 -4.50 -4.40
C GLY A 349 9.57 -3.55 -4.82
N ALA A 350 9.67 -3.26 -6.12
CA ALA A 350 10.69 -2.35 -6.64
C ALA A 350 10.50 -0.89 -6.18
N MET A 351 9.25 -0.47 -5.91
CA MET A 351 8.98 0.85 -5.33
C MET A 351 9.50 0.96 -3.91
N LEU A 352 9.35 -0.11 -3.12
CA LEU A 352 9.85 -0.13 -1.74
C LEU A 352 11.38 -0.05 -1.69
N ASP A 353 12.06 -0.44 -2.77
CA ASP A 353 13.52 -0.35 -2.90
C ASP A 353 14.02 1.04 -3.33
N MET A 354 13.15 2.00 -3.68
CA MET A 354 13.57 3.36 -4.05
C MET A 354 14.42 4.01 -2.96
N PRO A 355 15.63 4.50 -3.28
CA PRO A 355 16.49 5.14 -2.29
C PRO A 355 15.95 6.47 -1.78
N GLU A 356 15.06 7.10 -2.52
CA GLU A 356 14.43 8.37 -2.15
C GLU A 356 13.33 8.18 -1.09
N LEU A 357 12.78 6.98 -0.94
CA LEU A 357 11.74 6.63 0.02
C LEU A 357 12.36 6.18 1.35
N ASP A 358 12.10 6.88 2.44
CA ASP A 358 12.56 6.48 3.77
C ASP A 358 11.49 5.74 4.58
N PHE A 359 10.22 6.08 4.39
CA PHE A 359 9.10 5.44 5.09
C PHE A 359 7.78 5.58 4.31
N LEU A 360 6.82 4.73 4.62
CA LEU A 360 5.42 4.90 4.20
C LEU A 360 4.58 5.42 5.35
N VAL A 361 3.47 6.06 5.01
CA VAL A 361 2.41 6.44 5.94
C VAL A 361 1.13 5.72 5.50
N THR A 362 0.40 5.13 6.45
CA THR A 362 -0.82 4.40 6.14
C THR A 362 -1.79 4.46 7.32
N PRO A 363 -3.10 4.46 7.06
CA PRO A 363 -4.07 4.18 8.12
C PRO A 363 -4.04 2.70 8.52
N ALA A 364 -4.65 2.40 9.63
CA ALA A 364 -5.05 1.04 9.95
C ALA A 364 -6.32 0.68 9.19
N ASP A 365 -6.51 -0.61 8.95
CA ASP A 365 -7.71 -1.15 8.31
C ASP A 365 -8.98 -0.72 9.04
N TYR A 366 -9.85 -0.03 8.30
CA TYR A 366 -11.07 0.55 8.86
C TYR A 366 -12.07 -0.48 9.37
N THR A 367 -12.04 -1.72 8.88
CA THR A 367 -12.95 -2.78 9.32
C THR A 367 -12.52 -3.47 10.60
N ALA A 368 -11.26 -3.35 11.00
CA ALA A 368 -10.69 -4.06 12.15
C ALA A 368 -10.30 -3.15 13.33
N ARG A 369 -10.88 -1.95 13.43
CA ARG A 369 -10.55 -0.97 14.47
C ARG A 369 -11.29 -1.17 15.79
N SER A 370 -12.47 -1.79 15.76
CA SER A 370 -13.30 -2.01 16.94
C SER A 370 -12.61 -2.86 17.99
N ALA A 371 -13.10 -2.79 19.22
CA ALA A 371 -12.69 -3.68 20.30
C ALA A 371 -12.96 -5.15 19.90
N GLY A 372 -12.00 -6.03 20.19
CA GLY A 372 -12.10 -7.47 19.86
C GLY A 372 -11.60 -7.87 18.47
N PHE A 373 -11.23 -6.90 17.61
CA PHE A 373 -10.61 -7.17 16.31
C PHE A 373 -9.10 -6.87 16.29
N GLY A 374 -8.40 -7.38 15.28
CA GLY A 374 -7.02 -7.01 15.02
C GLY A 374 -6.94 -5.61 14.40
N TRP A 375 -6.03 -4.78 14.90
CA TRP A 375 -5.70 -3.50 14.29
C TRP A 375 -4.50 -3.71 13.37
N GLU A 376 -4.70 -3.55 12.06
CA GLU A 376 -3.69 -3.88 11.05
C GLU A 376 -3.40 -2.69 10.15
N PRO A 377 -2.13 -2.40 9.83
CA PRO A 377 -1.82 -1.37 8.84
C PRO A 377 -2.28 -1.80 7.45
N GLU A 378 -2.78 -0.87 6.65
CA GLU A 378 -3.13 -1.11 5.25
C GLU A 378 -1.88 -1.19 4.33
N GLY A 379 -0.73 -0.78 4.83
CA GLY A 379 0.53 -0.84 4.09
C GLY A 379 1.31 -2.13 4.34
N ILE A 380 2.23 -2.44 3.43
CA ILE A 380 3.11 -3.61 3.49
C ILE A 380 4.34 -3.34 4.39
N GLY A 381 4.06 -3.12 5.69
CA GLY A 381 5.06 -2.68 6.66
C GLY A 381 6.19 -3.66 6.89
N ASP A 382 5.91 -4.97 6.94
CA ASP A 382 6.96 -5.97 7.18
C ASP A 382 7.95 -6.04 6.01
N SER A 383 7.49 -5.84 4.76
CA SER A 383 8.37 -5.72 3.59
C SER A 383 9.25 -4.46 3.63
N LEU A 384 8.76 -3.37 4.23
CA LEU A 384 9.56 -2.16 4.46
C LEU A 384 10.62 -2.39 5.54
N VAL A 385 10.25 -3.03 6.65
CA VAL A 385 11.20 -3.35 7.73
C VAL A 385 12.31 -4.27 7.21
N LEU A 386 12.00 -5.22 6.34
CA LEU A 386 12.98 -6.06 5.66
C LEU A 386 14.01 -5.23 4.86
N ARG A 387 13.63 -4.05 4.38
CA ARG A 387 14.48 -3.11 3.66
C ARG A 387 15.19 -2.08 4.55
N GLY A 388 15.10 -2.23 5.86
CA GLY A 388 15.66 -1.26 6.83
C GLY A 388 14.88 0.06 6.90
N LYS A 389 13.66 0.10 6.35
CA LYS A 389 12.74 1.23 6.37
C LYS A 389 11.62 0.99 7.41
N THR A 390 10.62 1.86 7.47
CA THR A 390 9.49 1.67 8.37
C THR A 390 8.19 2.20 7.77
N ILE A 391 7.09 1.89 8.45
CA ILE A 391 5.77 2.44 8.16
C ILE A 391 5.29 3.23 9.37
N PHE A 392 4.82 4.45 9.13
CA PHE A 392 4.08 5.23 10.11
C PHE A 392 2.60 4.84 9.99
N VAL A 393 2.02 4.35 11.08
CA VAL A 393 0.65 3.88 11.10
C VAL A 393 -0.23 4.88 11.83
N GLU A 394 -1.24 5.37 11.14
CA GLU A 394 -2.21 6.32 11.65
C GLU A 394 -3.14 5.63 12.66
N ASP A 395 -3.11 6.08 13.91
CA ASP A 395 -4.05 5.67 14.93
C ASP A 395 -5.14 6.75 15.04
N ASP A 396 -6.08 6.69 14.10
CA ASP A 396 -7.21 7.60 13.96
C ASP A 396 -8.51 6.96 14.45
N ALA A 397 -8.41 6.03 15.39
CA ALA A 397 -9.58 5.38 15.97
C ALA A 397 -10.46 6.40 16.72
N ARG A 398 -11.77 6.29 16.51
CA ARG A 398 -12.74 7.21 17.09
C ARG A 398 -13.00 6.84 18.56
N SER A 399 -13.23 7.86 19.37
CA SER A 399 -13.70 7.70 20.75
C SER A 399 -15.14 8.15 20.88
N TRP A 400 -15.71 8.02 22.06
CA TRP A 400 -17.04 8.57 22.39
C TRP A 400 -17.10 10.10 22.34
N ALA A 401 -15.97 10.79 22.27
CA ALA A 401 -15.91 12.24 22.14
C ALA A 401 -16.42 12.76 20.78
N THR A 402 -16.68 11.86 19.84
CA THR A 402 -17.16 12.22 18.49
C THR A 402 -18.52 11.62 18.19
N ASP A 403 -19.27 12.29 17.31
CA ASP A 403 -20.57 11.79 16.84
C ASP A 403 -20.45 10.67 15.78
N GLU A 404 -19.24 10.38 15.31
CA GLU A 404 -18.97 9.34 14.29
C GLU A 404 -18.92 7.91 14.85
N ARG A 405 -19.64 7.63 15.92
CA ARG A 405 -19.57 6.37 16.67
C ARG A 405 -19.96 5.12 15.88
N THR A 406 -20.68 5.28 14.78
CA THR A 406 -21.33 4.14 14.11
C THR A 406 -20.58 3.63 12.89
N THR A 407 -19.61 4.36 12.36
CA THR A 407 -19.11 4.07 11.02
C THR A 407 -17.69 3.53 10.94
N GLN A 408 -16.87 3.62 12.01
CA GLN A 408 -15.46 3.29 11.88
C GLN A 408 -14.82 2.77 13.18
N GLY A 409 -15.54 1.97 13.94
CA GLY A 409 -14.99 1.29 15.11
C GLY A 409 -14.67 2.22 16.28
N ALA A 410 -15.64 3.05 16.69
CA ALA A 410 -15.46 3.93 17.84
C ALA A 410 -15.45 3.13 19.15
N TRP A 411 -14.56 3.54 20.05
CA TRP A 411 -14.54 3.04 21.42
C TRP A 411 -15.66 3.70 22.24
N ARG A 412 -16.33 2.91 23.05
CA ARG A 412 -17.54 3.32 23.78
C ARG A 412 -17.25 3.95 25.13
N ASN A 413 -16.08 3.67 25.69
CA ASN A 413 -15.68 4.11 27.03
C ASN A 413 -14.15 4.10 27.19
N VAL A 414 -13.67 4.61 28.33
CA VAL A 414 -12.25 4.75 28.63
C VAL A 414 -11.50 3.42 28.66
N ASP A 415 -12.14 2.34 29.07
CA ASP A 415 -11.49 1.03 29.16
C ASP A 415 -11.28 0.43 27.77
N GLU A 416 -12.27 0.55 26.87
CA GLU A 416 -12.11 0.18 25.46
C GLU A 416 -11.06 1.05 24.77
N CYS A 417 -11.05 2.36 25.03
CA CYS A 417 -10.03 3.26 24.50
C CYS A 417 -8.62 2.84 24.95
N ARG A 418 -8.44 2.60 26.24
CA ARG A 418 -7.17 2.15 26.80
C ARG A 418 -6.73 0.82 26.18
N ALA A 419 -7.61 -0.17 26.13
CA ALA A 419 -7.34 -1.47 25.57
C ALA A 419 -7.01 -1.38 24.06
N GLY A 420 -7.78 -0.59 23.32
CA GLY A 420 -7.58 -0.37 21.88
C GLY A 420 -6.26 0.30 21.57
N LEU A 421 -5.93 1.42 22.20
CA LEU A 421 -4.66 2.12 22.03
C LEU A 421 -3.46 1.24 22.43
N MET A 422 -3.60 0.43 23.49
CA MET A 422 -2.54 -0.50 23.90
C MET A 422 -2.37 -1.66 22.93
N ARG A 423 -3.44 -2.22 22.38
CA ARG A 423 -3.39 -3.21 21.29
C ARG A 423 -2.66 -2.65 20.08
N ASN A 424 -3.06 -1.45 19.63
CA ASN A 424 -2.48 -0.79 18.44
C ASN A 424 -0.97 -0.56 18.63
N LEU A 425 -0.59 -0.04 19.79
CA LEU A 425 0.83 0.14 20.14
C LEU A 425 1.59 -1.18 20.18
N GLY A 426 1.01 -2.21 20.81
CA GLY A 426 1.63 -3.53 20.94
C GLY A 426 1.89 -4.17 19.59
N LEU A 427 0.91 -4.13 18.68
CA LEU A 427 1.08 -4.64 17.33
C LEU A 427 2.17 -3.88 16.55
N ALA A 428 2.10 -2.54 16.51
CA ALA A 428 3.09 -1.74 15.82
C ALA A 428 4.50 -1.97 16.38
N ALA A 429 4.64 -2.02 17.70
CA ALA A 429 5.92 -2.29 18.37
C ALA A 429 6.46 -3.68 18.02
N SER A 430 5.62 -4.72 17.99
CA SER A 430 6.04 -6.08 17.66
C SER A 430 6.52 -6.23 16.21
N ARG A 431 6.12 -5.35 15.31
CA ARG A 431 6.48 -5.37 13.88
C ARG A 431 7.56 -4.36 13.48
N GLY A 432 8.03 -3.52 14.40
CA GLY A 432 9.01 -2.46 14.06
C GLY A 432 8.38 -1.24 13.37
N HIS A 433 7.07 -1.09 13.46
CA HIS A 433 6.32 0.05 12.91
C HIS A 433 6.31 1.23 13.88
N VAL A 434 5.98 2.43 13.37
CA VAL A 434 5.87 3.68 14.14
C VAL A 434 4.40 4.12 14.17
N PRO A 435 3.64 3.82 15.21
CA PRO A 435 2.27 4.32 15.32
C PRO A 435 2.24 5.78 15.73
N TYR A 436 1.28 6.57 15.27
CA TYR A 436 1.06 7.93 15.71
C TYR A 436 -0.43 8.25 15.82
N TRP A 437 -0.77 9.10 16.80
CA TRP A 437 -2.15 9.55 16.96
C TRP A 437 -2.53 10.53 15.86
N MET A 438 -3.65 10.30 15.23
CA MET A 438 -4.16 11.15 14.18
C MET A 438 -5.60 11.59 14.46
N ASN A 439 -5.81 12.90 14.46
CA ASN A 439 -7.14 13.50 14.50
C ASN A 439 -7.57 13.88 13.08
N VAL A 440 -8.77 13.43 12.68
CA VAL A 440 -9.33 13.74 11.37
C VAL A 440 -10.32 14.92 11.49
N GLY A 441 -9.94 15.94 12.25
CA GLY A 441 -10.66 17.21 12.33
C GLY A 441 -11.93 17.22 13.16
N ARG A 442 -12.19 16.17 13.98
CA ARG A 442 -13.44 16.09 14.75
C ARG A 442 -13.24 15.83 16.24
N GLY A 443 -12.04 16.13 16.75
CA GLY A 443 -11.77 16.04 18.18
C GLY A 443 -11.78 14.62 18.74
N TYR A 444 -11.24 13.63 18.03
CA TYR A 444 -11.20 12.22 18.48
C TYR A 444 -10.56 12.05 19.87
N PHE A 445 -9.64 12.94 20.21
CA PHE A 445 -8.94 12.95 21.50
C PHE A 445 -9.42 14.09 22.43
N ASP A 446 -10.47 14.83 22.06
CA ASP A 446 -10.95 15.99 22.78
C ASP A 446 -11.89 15.61 23.97
N ASP A 447 -11.37 14.74 24.82
CA ASP A 447 -12.02 14.31 26.04
C ASP A 447 -10.96 14.10 27.14
N PRO A 448 -11.17 14.57 28.38
CA PRO A 448 -10.19 14.45 29.45
C PRO A 448 -9.72 13.03 29.75
N ASP A 449 -10.63 12.06 29.70
CA ASP A 449 -10.29 10.66 29.97
C ASP A 449 -9.49 10.04 28.80
N VAL A 450 -9.81 10.39 27.56
CA VAL A 450 -9.01 10.00 26.38
C VAL A 450 -7.61 10.59 26.48
N LEU A 451 -7.48 11.87 26.80
CA LEU A 451 -6.18 12.53 26.99
C LEU A 451 -5.36 11.93 28.13
N LYS A 452 -6.01 11.48 29.19
CA LYS A 452 -5.36 10.73 30.25
C LYS A 452 -4.80 9.40 29.76
N VAL A 453 -5.57 8.64 28.95
CA VAL A 453 -5.09 7.41 28.34
C VAL A 453 -3.90 7.66 27.39
N VAL A 454 -3.93 8.73 26.60
CA VAL A 454 -2.78 9.16 25.78
C VAL A 454 -1.54 9.41 26.66
N ALA A 455 -1.70 10.16 27.76
CA ALA A 455 -0.61 10.46 28.69
C ALA A 455 -0.03 9.19 29.36
N GLU A 456 -0.89 8.26 29.77
CA GLU A 456 -0.51 6.95 30.31
C GLU A 456 0.27 6.12 29.28
N GLN A 457 -0.06 6.26 28.00
CA GLN A 457 0.58 5.52 26.93
C GLN A 457 1.99 6.05 26.57
N VAL A 458 2.29 7.33 26.74
CA VAL A 458 3.59 7.94 26.36
C VAL A 458 4.80 7.18 26.94
N PRO A 459 4.90 6.91 28.25
CA PRO A 459 6.04 6.17 28.78
C PRO A 459 6.08 4.71 28.30
N VAL A 460 4.93 4.09 28.07
CA VAL A 460 4.84 2.73 27.51
C VAL A 460 5.35 2.70 26.08
N ARG A 461 4.95 3.67 25.26
CA ARG A 461 5.45 3.86 23.88
C ARG A 461 6.97 3.99 23.86
N ARG A 462 7.52 4.85 24.72
CA ARG A 462 8.97 5.03 24.82
C ARG A 462 9.65 3.69 25.11
N ARG A 463 9.18 2.93 26.10
CA ARG A 463 9.75 1.63 26.45
C ARG A 463 9.66 0.63 25.29
N LEU A 464 8.50 0.48 24.66
CA LEU A 464 8.27 -0.54 23.64
C LEU A 464 8.95 -0.17 22.30
N LEU A 465 8.87 1.08 21.87
CA LEU A 465 9.40 1.52 20.58
C LEU A 465 10.91 1.78 20.60
N THR A 466 11.54 1.79 21.77
CA THR A 466 13.01 1.83 21.89
C THR A 466 13.64 0.49 22.25
N ALA A 467 12.83 -0.52 22.56
CA ALA A 467 13.33 -1.88 22.77
C ALA A 467 13.91 -2.47 21.48
N PRO A 468 14.91 -3.34 21.56
CA PRO A 468 15.42 -4.07 20.41
C PRO A 468 14.30 -4.83 19.68
N HIS A 469 14.40 -4.87 18.36
CA HIS A 469 13.48 -5.62 17.52
C HIS A 469 14.22 -6.79 16.90
N ALA A 470 13.74 -7.99 17.13
CA ALA A 470 14.32 -9.22 16.62
C ALA A 470 13.30 -9.99 15.77
N HIS A 471 13.81 -10.65 14.74
CA HIS A 471 13.05 -11.63 14.01
C HIS A 471 12.71 -12.85 14.89
N THR A 472 11.53 -13.42 14.68
CA THR A 472 11.15 -14.71 15.27
C THR A 472 10.73 -15.69 14.17
N GLU A 473 11.43 -16.81 14.08
CA GLU A 473 11.12 -17.89 13.14
C GLU A 473 9.82 -18.63 13.47
N HIS A 474 9.32 -18.49 14.70
CA HIS A 474 8.05 -19.08 15.13
C HIS A 474 6.82 -18.28 14.66
N ALA A 475 7.03 -17.13 14.03
CA ALA A 475 5.94 -16.40 13.41
C ALA A 475 5.42 -17.12 12.16
N ILE A 476 4.16 -16.85 11.82
CA ILE A 476 3.58 -17.21 10.51
C ILE A 476 3.98 -16.13 9.52
N ALA A 477 4.47 -16.50 8.33
CA ALA A 477 4.67 -15.57 7.23
C ALA A 477 3.50 -15.71 6.23
N MET A 478 2.68 -14.68 6.12
CA MET A 478 1.73 -14.54 5.03
C MET A 478 2.45 -13.92 3.83
N ILE A 479 2.47 -14.64 2.73
CA ILE A 479 3.14 -14.22 1.49
C ILE A 479 2.07 -13.80 0.49
N LEU A 480 2.10 -12.54 0.10
CA LEU A 480 1.10 -11.89 -0.70
C LEU A 480 1.56 -11.73 -2.15
N ASP A 481 0.82 -12.28 -3.10
CA ASP A 481 1.01 -12.00 -4.53
C ASP A 481 0.23 -10.75 -4.92
N ASP A 482 0.89 -9.62 -4.94
CA ASP A 482 0.28 -8.32 -5.21
C ASP A 482 0.09 -8.02 -6.71
N GLU A 483 0.51 -8.91 -7.60
CA GLU A 483 0.09 -8.92 -8.99
C GLU A 483 -1.20 -9.72 -9.25
N SER A 484 -1.60 -10.58 -8.31
CA SER A 484 -2.76 -11.47 -8.47
C SER A 484 -4.08 -10.76 -8.83
N PRO A 485 -4.32 -9.49 -8.46
CA PRO A 485 -5.50 -8.75 -8.95
C PRO A 485 -5.57 -8.61 -10.47
N LEU A 486 -4.46 -8.76 -11.19
CA LEU A 486 -4.43 -8.74 -12.65
C LEU A 486 -4.86 -10.06 -13.29
N ASP A 487 -4.99 -11.12 -12.51
CA ASP A 487 -5.34 -12.47 -12.98
C ASP A 487 -6.81 -12.81 -12.74
N GLU A 488 -7.59 -11.92 -12.15
CA GLU A 488 -9.01 -12.14 -11.87
C GLU A 488 -9.90 -11.02 -12.41
N ASP A 489 -11.18 -11.32 -12.55
CA ASP A 489 -12.19 -10.28 -12.70
C ASP A 489 -12.21 -9.44 -11.41
N LEU A 490 -11.80 -8.20 -11.53
CA LEU A 490 -11.67 -7.25 -10.40
C LEU A 490 -12.98 -7.00 -9.62
N THR A 491 -14.04 -7.68 -9.99
CA THR A 491 -15.30 -7.63 -9.26
C THR A 491 -15.57 -8.86 -8.42
N SER A 492 -14.66 -9.83 -8.40
CA SER A 492 -14.89 -11.11 -7.74
C SER A 492 -14.98 -11.00 -6.21
N GLY A 493 -14.27 -10.06 -5.63
CA GLY A 493 -14.12 -9.92 -4.18
C GLY A 493 -13.29 -11.04 -3.54
N PHE A 494 -12.65 -11.90 -4.35
CA PHE A 494 -11.84 -13.00 -3.84
C PHE A 494 -10.65 -12.51 -3.05
N GLN A 495 -9.97 -11.45 -3.49
CA GLN A 495 -8.84 -10.86 -2.76
C GLN A 495 -9.25 -10.40 -1.36
N HIS A 496 -10.44 -9.83 -1.22
CA HIS A 496 -10.98 -9.45 0.07
C HIS A 496 -11.11 -10.66 1.00
N LEU A 497 -11.67 -11.76 0.50
CA LEU A 497 -11.87 -12.97 1.29
C LEU A 497 -10.55 -13.69 1.58
N ALA A 498 -9.72 -13.86 0.55
CA ALA A 498 -8.50 -14.65 0.65
C ALA A 498 -7.37 -13.94 1.39
N VAL A 499 -7.29 -12.61 1.30
CA VAL A 499 -6.18 -11.84 1.86
C VAL A 499 -6.61 -11.07 3.09
N LEU A 500 -7.54 -10.14 2.93
CA LEU A 500 -7.88 -9.21 4.01
C LEU A 500 -8.49 -9.94 5.20
N ARG A 501 -9.53 -10.73 4.99
CA ARG A 501 -10.20 -11.47 6.07
C ARG A 501 -9.32 -12.53 6.72
N GLN A 502 -8.47 -13.20 5.93
CA GLN A 502 -7.47 -14.12 6.52
C GLN A 502 -6.55 -13.41 7.50
N ARG A 503 -6.15 -12.19 7.21
CA ARG A 503 -5.32 -11.39 8.09
C ARG A 503 -6.09 -10.84 9.29
N THR A 504 -7.19 -10.13 9.06
CA THR A 504 -7.89 -9.36 10.10
C THR A 504 -8.76 -10.21 11.00
N ASP A 505 -9.49 -11.20 10.42
CA ASP A 505 -10.48 -11.98 11.16
C ASP A 505 -9.90 -13.31 11.67
N HIS A 506 -8.77 -13.77 11.09
CA HIS A 506 -8.20 -15.06 11.46
C HIS A 506 -6.82 -14.91 12.07
N LEU A 507 -5.78 -14.54 11.31
CA LEU A 507 -4.42 -14.46 11.86
C LEU A 507 -4.31 -13.52 13.06
N ALA A 508 -4.90 -12.33 12.98
CA ALA A 508 -4.86 -11.36 14.07
C ALA A 508 -5.51 -11.87 15.38
N LEU A 509 -6.47 -12.79 15.29
CA LEU A 509 -7.19 -13.34 16.44
C LEU A 509 -6.58 -14.65 16.99
N THR A 510 -5.58 -15.23 16.33
CA THR A 510 -4.93 -16.47 16.81
C THR A 510 -4.06 -16.26 18.04
N GLY A 511 -3.60 -15.03 18.31
CA GLY A 511 -2.58 -14.75 19.32
C GLY A 511 -1.17 -15.17 18.92
N LEU A 512 -0.98 -15.78 17.75
CA LEU A 512 0.32 -16.13 17.23
C LEU A 512 0.97 -14.94 16.52
N PRO A 513 2.29 -14.74 16.66
CA PRO A 513 2.99 -13.74 15.90
C PRO A 513 2.93 -14.06 14.40
N TYR A 514 2.70 -13.05 13.57
CA TYR A 514 2.75 -13.21 12.12
C TYR A 514 3.33 -11.97 11.44
N ARG A 515 3.74 -12.13 10.19
CA ARG A 515 4.29 -11.11 9.31
C ARG A 515 3.63 -11.20 7.95
N VAL A 516 3.58 -10.08 7.23
CA VAL A 516 3.02 -10.01 5.87
C VAL A 516 4.09 -9.50 4.92
N TYR A 517 4.46 -10.34 3.96
CA TYR A 517 5.47 -10.04 2.96
C TYR A 517 4.92 -10.14 1.54
N LEU A 518 5.59 -9.49 0.60
CA LEU A 518 5.31 -9.66 -0.83
C LEU A 518 5.94 -10.97 -1.34
N LEU A 519 5.32 -11.56 -2.35
CA LEU A 519 5.90 -12.72 -3.05
C LEU A 519 7.28 -12.40 -3.65
N SER A 520 7.47 -11.18 -4.14
CA SER A 520 8.76 -10.68 -4.65
C SER A 520 9.86 -10.61 -3.57
N ASP A 521 9.50 -10.49 -2.29
CA ASP A 521 10.50 -10.51 -1.21
C ASP A 521 11.24 -11.84 -1.09
N LEU A 522 10.65 -12.94 -1.59
CA LEU A 522 11.32 -14.24 -1.63
C LEU A 522 12.59 -14.26 -2.49
N GLU A 523 12.75 -13.32 -3.42
CA GLU A 523 13.94 -13.18 -4.25
C GLU A 523 15.12 -12.59 -3.48
N ARG A 524 14.86 -11.87 -2.41
CA ARG A 524 15.88 -11.23 -1.58
C ARG A 524 16.72 -12.26 -0.84
N ALA A 525 18.03 -12.04 -0.80
CA ALA A 525 18.96 -12.92 -0.08
C ALA A 525 18.74 -12.90 1.45
N ASP A 526 18.30 -11.75 1.98
CA ASP A 526 18.07 -11.49 3.39
C ASP A 526 16.64 -11.83 3.87
N PHE A 527 15.80 -12.45 3.03
CA PHE A 527 14.47 -12.90 3.45
C PHE A 527 14.59 -13.95 4.57
N PRO A 528 14.00 -13.70 5.76
CA PRO A 528 14.18 -14.56 6.91
C PRO A 528 13.40 -15.89 6.80
N PRO A 529 13.86 -16.96 7.42
CA PRO A 529 13.13 -18.24 7.48
C PRO A 529 11.97 -18.17 8.47
N PHE A 530 10.92 -18.95 8.19
CA PHE A 530 9.77 -19.17 9.07
C PHE A 530 9.42 -20.66 9.14
N ARG A 531 8.68 -21.05 10.17
CA ARG A 531 8.17 -22.42 10.32
C ARG A 531 6.86 -22.64 9.56
N CYS A 532 6.07 -21.60 9.37
CA CYS A 532 4.79 -21.66 8.68
C CYS A 532 4.66 -20.52 7.68
N TYR A 533 4.24 -20.85 6.46
CA TYR A 533 3.96 -19.89 5.40
C TYR A 533 2.52 -20.06 4.93
N LEU A 534 1.84 -18.94 4.70
CA LEU A 534 0.49 -18.89 4.13
C LEU A 534 0.55 -18.09 2.81
N LEU A 535 0.20 -18.74 1.70
CA LEU A 535 0.08 -18.13 0.38
C LEU A 535 -1.38 -18.11 -0.05
N PRO A 536 -2.14 -17.06 0.26
CA PRO A 536 -3.59 -17.05 0.04
C PRO A 536 -4.01 -16.83 -1.41
N ASN A 537 -3.22 -16.12 -2.21
CA ASN A 537 -3.62 -15.58 -3.51
C ASN A 537 -2.59 -15.75 -4.63
N CYS A 538 -1.76 -16.77 -4.58
CA CYS A 538 -0.74 -17.04 -5.60
C CYS A 538 -1.37 -17.75 -6.82
N PHE A 539 -2.14 -17.01 -7.65
CA PHE A 539 -2.91 -17.61 -8.77
C PHE A 539 -2.05 -17.97 -9.96
N ARG A 540 -0.97 -17.21 -10.20
CA ARG A 540 -0.06 -17.46 -11.32
C ARG A 540 1.17 -18.21 -10.86
N LEU A 541 1.38 -19.40 -11.40
CA LEU A 541 2.59 -20.19 -11.19
C LEU A 541 3.32 -20.39 -12.52
N THR A 542 4.36 -19.59 -12.74
CA THR A 542 5.36 -19.86 -13.77
C THR A 542 6.40 -20.86 -13.24
N PRO A 543 7.18 -21.54 -14.12
CA PRO A 543 8.27 -22.42 -13.68
C PRO A 543 9.25 -21.72 -12.73
N GLN A 544 9.52 -20.43 -12.94
CA GLN A 544 10.40 -19.63 -12.09
C GLN A 544 9.80 -19.43 -10.68
N ARG A 545 8.50 -19.12 -10.59
CA ARG A 545 7.77 -19.00 -9.31
C ARG A 545 7.71 -20.32 -8.55
N ILE A 546 7.47 -21.44 -9.25
CA ILE A 546 7.50 -22.79 -8.64
C ILE A 546 8.88 -23.06 -8.04
N ALA A 547 9.95 -22.84 -8.80
CA ALA A 547 11.32 -23.02 -8.34
C ALA A 547 11.66 -22.13 -7.14
N LEU A 548 11.21 -20.88 -7.15
CA LEU A 548 11.39 -19.91 -6.05
C LEU A 548 10.68 -20.38 -4.78
N ILE A 549 9.41 -20.75 -4.87
CA ILE A 549 8.61 -21.22 -3.72
C ILE A 549 9.22 -22.49 -3.13
N ARG A 550 9.56 -23.47 -3.95
CA ARG A 550 10.22 -24.70 -3.46
C ARG A 550 11.52 -24.39 -2.74
N ARG A 551 12.41 -23.62 -3.35
CA ARG A 551 13.72 -23.28 -2.79
C ARG A 551 13.63 -22.50 -1.49
N ARG A 552 12.65 -21.58 -1.38
CA ARG A 552 12.59 -20.64 -0.27
C ARG A 552 11.67 -21.08 0.86
N LEU A 553 10.58 -21.78 0.55
CA LEU A 553 9.51 -22.07 1.51
C LEU A 553 9.38 -23.57 1.85
N MET A 554 9.56 -24.47 0.87
CA MET A 554 9.33 -25.91 1.07
C MET A 554 10.63 -26.62 1.48
N ARG A 555 11.12 -26.29 2.67
CA ARG A 555 12.40 -26.80 3.19
C ARG A 555 12.40 -26.88 4.71
N ASP A 556 13.33 -27.62 5.26
CA ASP A 556 13.67 -27.63 6.69
C ASP A 556 12.48 -27.92 7.63
N GLY A 557 11.52 -28.75 7.19
CA GLY A 557 10.34 -29.11 7.95
C GLY A 557 9.31 -27.98 8.09
N SER A 558 9.38 -26.95 7.24
CA SER A 558 8.37 -25.89 7.20
C SER A 558 7.02 -26.40 6.72
N VAL A 559 5.95 -25.74 7.16
CA VAL A 559 4.58 -25.94 6.68
C VAL A 559 4.24 -24.82 5.72
N VAL A 560 3.76 -25.17 4.52
CA VAL A 560 3.28 -24.18 3.53
C VAL A 560 1.81 -24.44 3.25
N ILE A 561 0.98 -23.44 3.54
CA ILE A 561 -0.46 -23.47 3.32
C ILE A 561 -0.78 -22.65 2.08
N PHE A 562 -1.32 -23.31 1.07
CA PHE A 562 -1.74 -22.66 -0.17
C PHE A 562 -3.24 -22.41 -0.17
N GLY A 563 -3.62 -21.21 -0.54
CA GLY A 563 -5.01 -20.83 -0.71
C GLY A 563 -5.65 -21.47 -1.97
N PRO A 564 -6.97 -21.45 -2.06
CA PRO A 564 -7.68 -21.93 -3.24
C PRO A 564 -7.32 -21.09 -4.48
N GLY A 565 -7.18 -21.73 -5.62
CA GLY A 565 -6.77 -21.06 -6.85
C GLY A 565 -5.26 -20.93 -7.05
N THR A 566 -4.42 -21.35 -6.10
CA THR A 566 -2.97 -21.37 -6.28
C THR A 566 -2.58 -22.13 -7.54
N GLY A 567 -1.90 -21.45 -8.47
CA GLY A 567 -1.47 -22.03 -9.75
C GLY A 567 -2.60 -22.28 -10.74
N LEU A 568 -3.72 -21.56 -10.63
CA LEU A 568 -4.82 -21.63 -11.59
C LEU A 568 -4.39 -21.20 -13.01
N SER A 569 -3.35 -20.39 -13.12
CA SER A 569 -2.78 -19.89 -14.36
C SER A 569 -1.26 -20.11 -14.41
N ASP A 570 -0.74 -20.43 -15.60
CA ASP A 570 0.70 -20.41 -15.88
C ASP A 570 1.16 -19.06 -16.45
N GLY A 571 0.25 -18.11 -16.60
CA GLY A 571 0.46 -16.81 -17.20
C GLY A 571 0.01 -16.72 -18.68
N GLU A 572 -0.18 -17.84 -19.34
CA GLU A 572 -0.66 -17.92 -20.73
C GLU A 572 -2.08 -18.49 -20.83
N LYS A 573 -2.40 -19.44 -19.97
CA LYS A 573 -3.71 -20.10 -19.93
C LYS A 573 -4.07 -20.56 -18.52
N LEU A 574 -5.35 -20.86 -18.32
CA LEU A 574 -5.82 -21.57 -17.15
C LEU A 574 -5.43 -23.04 -17.22
N SER A 575 -4.73 -23.55 -16.22
CA SER A 575 -4.15 -24.90 -16.20
C SER A 575 -3.95 -25.39 -14.78
N ALA A 576 -4.17 -26.68 -14.53
CA ALA A 576 -3.85 -27.32 -13.26
C ALA A 576 -2.40 -27.83 -13.17
N ALA A 577 -1.64 -27.80 -14.27
CA ALA A 577 -0.34 -28.47 -14.35
C ALA A 577 0.68 -27.90 -13.36
N GLY A 578 0.84 -26.56 -13.30
CA GLY A 578 1.79 -25.91 -12.40
C GLY A 578 1.46 -26.14 -10.93
N ALA A 579 0.17 -26.10 -10.60
CA ALA A 579 -0.29 -26.38 -9.25
C ALA A 579 -0.07 -27.85 -8.87
N SER A 580 -0.40 -28.79 -9.77
CA SER A 580 -0.14 -30.24 -9.55
C SER A 580 1.35 -30.52 -9.35
N GLU A 581 2.20 -29.86 -10.14
CA GLU A 581 3.65 -29.95 -9.98
C GLU A 581 4.11 -29.44 -8.62
N LEU A 582 3.70 -28.24 -8.25
CA LEU A 582 4.13 -27.60 -6.98
C LEU A 582 3.66 -28.41 -5.76
N LEU A 583 2.38 -28.80 -5.76
CA LEU A 583 1.72 -29.43 -4.62
C LEU A 583 1.98 -30.96 -4.54
N GLY A 584 2.49 -31.57 -5.61
CA GLY A 584 2.89 -32.96 -5.65
C GLY A 584 1.74 -33.97 -5.64
N PHE A 585 0.55 -33.56 -6.04
CA PHE A 585 -0.61 -34.43 -6.26
C PHE A 585 -1.46 -33.93 -7.44
N PRO A 586 -2.24 -34.81 -8.09
CA PRO A 586 -2.99 -34.41 -9.27
C PRO A 586 -4.14 -33.48 -8.93
N LEU A 587 -4.22 -32.39 -9.68
CA LEU A 587 -5.33 -31.43 -9.65
C LEU A 587 -6.02 -31.38 -11.03
N GLU A 588 -7.30 -31.10 -11.03
CA GLU A 588 -8.08 -30.86 -12.23
C GLU A 588 -8.68 -29.45 -12.23
N LEU A 589 -8.79 -28.87 -13.43
CA LEU A 589 -9.42 -27.59 -13.65
C LEU A 589 -10.92 -27.76 -13.88
N VAL A 590 -11.74 -27.29 -12.96
CA VAL A 590 -13.19 -27.29 -13.08
C VAL A 590 -13.65 -25.94 -13.61
N ARG A 591 -14.17 -25.93 -14.82
CA ARG A 591 -14.57 -24.72 -15.55
C ARG A 591 -15.94 -24.15 -15.14
N LYS A 592 -16.62 -24.78 -14.21
CA LYS A 592 -17.93 -24.33 -13.73
C LYS A 592 -17.79 -23.50 -12.46
N GLN A 593 -18.64 -22.50 -12.34
CA GLN A 593 -18.79 -21.79 -11.07
C GLN A 593 -19.29 -22.75 -9.98
N SER A 594 -18.77 -22.60 -8.78
CA SER A 594 -19.13 -23.45 -7.65
C SER A 594 -18.99 -22.68 -6.34
N ALA A 595 -19.93 -22.86 -5.45
CA ALA A 595 -19.77 -22.48 -4.05
C ALA A 595 -18.81 -23.46 -3.37
N ARG A 596 -17.91 -22.94 -2.54
CA ARG A 596 -16.90 -23.76 -1.87
C ARG A 596 -16.92 -23.53 -0.37
N ARG A 597 -17.18 -24.62 0.32
CA ARG A 597 -17.01 -24.73 1.76
C ARG A 597 -16.34 -26.05 2.04
N VAL A 598 -15.42 -26.09 2.99
CA VAL A 598 -14.72 -27.31 3.35
C VAL A 598 -15.12 -27.72 4.76
N LEU A 599 -15.40 -29.01 4.94
CA LEU A 599 -15.58 -29.64 6.24
C LEU A 599 -14.34 -30.44 6.58
N ALA A 600 -13.63 -30.02 7.64
CA ALA A 600 -12.51 -30.74 8.22
C ALA A 600 -12.97 -31.45 9.50
N TYR A 601 -12.62 -32.71 9.65
CA TYR A 601 -13.02 -33.52 10.80
C TYR A 601 -11.87 -33.70 11.79
N GLY A 602 -12.05 -33.26 13.01
CA GLY A 602 -11.10 -33.46 14.11
C GLY A 602 -10.82 -34.94 14.36
N GLY A 603 -9.57 -35.25 14.72
CA GLY A 603 -9.14 -36.61 14.96
C GLY A 603 -8.87 -37.47 13.71
N SER A 604 -9.14 -36.96 12.51
CA SER A 604 -8.85 -37.67 11.27
C SER A 604 -7.35 -37.73 10.91
N HIS A 605 -6.57 -36.80 11.41
CA HIS A 605 -5.13 -36.70 11.18
C HIS A 605 -4.45 -35.83 12.25
N ARG A 606 -3.17 -36.16 12.57
CA ARG A 606 -2.36 -35.39 13.55
C ARG A 606 -2.26 -33.88 13.22
N ALA A 607 -2.27 -33.51 11.96
CA ALA A 607 -2.21 -32.11 11.54
C ALA A 607 -3.45 -31.28 11.94
N LEU A 608 -4.56 -31.93 12.27
CA LEU A 608 -5.77 -31.29 12.81
C LEU A 608 -5.77 -31.22 14.35
N GLY A 609 -4.70 -31.75 14.96
CA GLY A 609 -4.42 -31.62 16.39
C GLY A 609 -5.61 -31.96 17.29
N GLU A 610 -5.86 -31.08 18.22
CA GLU A 610 -6.93 -31.22 19.23
C GLU A 610 -8.30 -30.75 18.72
N LEU A 611 -8.46 -30.51 17.41
CA LEU A 611 -9.75 -30.14 16.83
C LEU A 611 -10.81 -31.18 17.22
N ARG A 612 -11.88 -30.74 17.90
CA ARG A 612 -12.97 -31.62 18.29
C ARG A 612 -14.18 -31.40 17.37
N GLY A 613 -14.69 -32.52 16.84
CA GLY A 613 -15.82 -32.50 15.92
C GLY A 613 -15.48 -31.99 14.53
N ALA A 614 -16.46 -31.53 13.79
CA ALA A 614 -16.29 -31.00 12.46
C ALA A 614 -16.18 -29.47 12.49
N VAL A 615 -15.21 -28.93 11.75
CA VAL A 615 -15.07 -27.49 11.54
C VAL A 615 -15.32 -27.21 10.07
N THR A 616 -16.17 -26.24 9.82
CA THR A 616 -16.38 -25.71 8.48
C THR A 616 -15.53 -24.48 8.29
N TYR A 617 -14.77 -24.44 7.21
CA TYR A 617 -14.03 -23.25 6.81
C TYR A 617 -14.22 -22.98 5.31
N GLY A 618 -13.80 -21.79 4.86
CA GLY A 618 -14.08 -21.31 3.52
C GLY A 618 -15.45 -20.65 3.44
N ASP A 619 -15.68 -19.95 2.37
CA ASP A 619 -16.91 -19.21 2.13
C ASP A 619 -17.84 -19.99 1.19
N SER A 620 -19.14 -19.71 1.32
CA SER A 620 -20.15 -20.14 0.37
C SER A 620 -20.17 -19.28 -0.91
N TYR A 621 -19.18 -18.43 -1.08
CA TYR A 621 -19.06 -17.57 -2.25
C TYR A 621 -18.91 -18.38 -3.53
N VAL A 622 -19.66 -18.01 -4.58
CA VAL A 622 -19.63 -18.70 -5.87
C VAL A 622 -18.51 -18.11 -6.72
N TYR A 623 -17.57 -18.92 -7.12
CA TYR A 623 -16.47 -18.52 -7.99
C TYR A 623 -16.03 -19.68 -8.89
N GLY A 624 -15.29 -19.37 -9.93
CA GLY A 624 -14.78 -20.32 -10.90
C GLY A 624 -14.11 -19.63 -12.08
N PRO A 625 -13.36 -20.34 -12.92
CA PRO A 625 -12.99 -21.76 -12.75
C PRO A 625 -12.18 -21.98 -11.47
N ILE A 626 -12.09 -23.22 -11.03
CA ILE A 626 -11.40 -23.59 -9.80
C ILE A 626 -10.49 -24.79 -10.02
N LEU A 627 -9.47 -24.90 -9.17
CA LEU A 627 -8.72 -26.13 -9.02
C LEU A 627 -9.34 -26.98 -7.92
N GLN A 628 -9.39 -28.28 -8.17
CA GLN A 628 -9.77 -29.26 -7.16
C GLN A 628 -8.87 -30.50 -7.27
N PRO A 629 -8.61 -31.21 -6.17
CA PRO A 629 -7.92 -32.50 -6.22
C PRO A 629 -8.64 -33.47 -7.12
N ALA A 630 -7.92 -34.24 -7.90
CA ALA A 630 -8.46 -35.35 -8.67
C ALA A 630 -9.17 -36.35 -7.74
N ALA A 631 -10.03 -37.19 -8.30
CA ALA A 631 -10.84 -38.11 -7.50
C ALA A 631 -10.01 -39.10 -6.68
N ASP A 632 -8.87 -39.51 -7.22
CA ASP A 632 -7.96 -40.46 -6.59
C ASP A 632 -6.62 -39.79 -6.24
N LEU A 633 -6.30 -39.76 -4.95
CA LEU A 633 -5.05 -39.25 -4.39
C LEU A 633 -4.13 -40.39 -3.91
N SER A 634 -4.56 -41.66 -3.99
CA SER A 634 -3.90 -42.78 -3.35
C SER A 634 -2.43 -42.96 -3.78
N GLU A 635 -2.17 -42.84 -5.08
CA GLU A 635 -0.81 -42.99 -5.63
C GLU A 635 0.11 -41.80 -5.31
N SER A 636 -0.45 -40.65 -4.95
CA SER A 636 0.33 -39.44 -4.68
C SER A 636 0.94 -39.41 -3.28
N GLY A 637 0.46 -40.25 -2.35
CA GLY A 637 0.80 -40.18 -0.93
C GLY A 637 0.28 -38.91 -0.25
N ALA A 638 -0.68 -38.22 -0.85
CA ALA A 638 -1.38 -37.09 -0.24
C ALA A 638 -2.54 -37.57 0.62
N VAL A 639 -2.83 -36.84 1.71
CA VAL A 639 -3.86 -37.19 2.69
C VAL A 639 -4.98 -36.20 2.65
N GLU A 640 -6.21 -36.67 2.51
CA GLU A 640 -7.40 -35.85 2.64
C GLU A 640 -7.65 -35.50 4.10
N LEU A 641 -7.70 -34.22 4.43
CA LEU A 641 -8.01 -33.70 5.76
C LEU A 641 -9.43 -33.13 5.86
N GLY A 642 -10.04 -32.83 4.74
CA GLY A 642 -11.39 -32.28 4.69
C GLY A 642 -12.02 -32.39 3.32
N LYS A 643 -13.34 -32.42 3.28
CA LYS A 643 -14.14 -32.55 2.08
C LYS A 643 -14.81 -31.25 1.67
N VAL A 644 -14.90 -31.01 0.38
CA VAL A 644 -15.71 -29.91 -0.16
C VAL A 644 -17.18 -30.22 0.14
N SER A 645 -17.84 -29.27 0.76
CA SER A 645 -19.30 -29.25 0.90
C SER A 645 -19.88 -28.21 -0.05
N ALA A 646 -20.44 -28.68 -1.16
CA ALA A 646 -21.17 -27.83 -2.10
C ALA A 646 -22.59 -28.40 -2.21
N TRP A 647 -23.56 -27.70 -1.64
CA TRP A 647 -24.96 -28.14 -1.60
C TRP A 647 -25.09 -29.57 -1.01
N TRP A 648 -25.32 -30.56 -1.83
CA TRP A 648 -25.46 -31.96 -1.46
C TRP A 648 -24.29 -32.85 -1.88
N GLN A 649 -23.20 -32.28 -2.35
CA GLN A 649 -22.02 -33.02 -2.77
C GLN A 649 -20.85 -32.83 -1.81
N CYS A 650 -20.49 -33.87 -1.09
CA CYS A 650 -19.31 -33.90 -0.21
C CYS A 650 -18.38 -35.05 -0.61
N ASN A 651 -18.07 -35.16 -1.90
CA ASN A 651 -17.35 -36.32 -2.43
C ASN A 651 -15.93 -36.01 -2.96
N ARG A 652 -15.47 -34.76 -2.82
CA ARG A 652 -14.14 -34.34 -3.26
C ARG A 652 -13.33 -33.81 -2.08
N ALA A 653 -12.03 -34.08 -2.12
CA ALA A 653 -11.11 -33.49 -1.17
C ALA A 653 -11.09 -31.96 -1.30
N GLY A 654 -11.17 -31.26 -0.16
CA GLY A 654 -11.15 -29.78 -0.10
C GLY A 654 -9.97 -29.24 0.69
N LEU A 655 -9.44 -30.03 1.63
CA LEU A 655 -8.20 -29.79 2.34
C LEU A 655 -7.33 -31.02 2.18
N VAL A 656 -6.13 -30.84 1.65
CA VAL A 656 -5.19 -31.94 1.37
C VAL A 656 -3.84 -31.61 1.96
N LEU A 657 -3.24 -32.58 2.63
CA LEU A 657 -1.89 -32.52 3.12
C LEU A 657 -0.98 -33.42 2.25
N LYS A 658 0.19 -32.89 1.87
CA LYS A 658 1.25 -33.61 1.23
C LYS A 658 2.54 -33.41 1.99
N GLU A 659 3.15 -34.52 2.43
CA GLU A 659 4.48 -34.48 3.02
C GLU A 659 5.54 -34.69 1.93
N PHE A 660 6.55 -33.83 1.93
CA PHE A 660 7.72 -33.95 1.05
C PHE A 660 8.90 -34.46 1.87
N GLY A 661 9.55 -35.53 1.39
CA GLY A 661 10.73 -36.08 2.06
C GLY A 661 11.91 -35.10 2.09
N LYS A 662 12.84 -35.28 3.05
CA LYS A 662 14.09 -34.52 3.10
C LYS A 662 14.84 -34.71 1.77
N GLY A 663 14.94 -33.65 0.94
CA GLY A 663 15.61 -33.69 -0.35
C GLY A 663 14.71 -33.41 -1.58
N ALA A 664 13.39 -33.36 -1.43
CA ALA A 664 12.49 -33.07 -2.54
C ALA A 664 12.56 -31.62 -3.03
N ALA A 665 13.25 -30.75 -2.31
CA ALA A 665 13.41 -29.33 -2.63
C ALA A 665 14.64 -29.01 -3.52
N GLY A 666 15.48 -29.98 -3.84
CA GLY A 666 16.67 -29.77 -4.66
C GLY A 666 17.12 -31.02 -5.37
N ASN A 667 17.10 -31.00 -6.69
CA ASN A 667 17.67 -31.97 -7.66
C ASN A 667 17.15 -33.40 -7.61
N GLY A 668 16.40 -33.80 -8.63
CA GLY A 668 16.04 -35.20 -8.86
C GLY A 668 17.26 -36.11 -8.92
N ARG A 669 17.44 -36.89 -7.86
CA ARG A 669 18.09 -38.20 -7.89
C ARG A 669 17.37 -39.11 -6.88
N PRO A 670 16.96 -40.32 -7.26
CA PRO A 670 16.38 -41.27 -6.32
C PRO A 670 17.47 -41.86 -5.49
N GLY A 671 17.42 -41.75 -4.18
CA GLY A 671 18.40 -42.32 -3.26
C GLY A 671 17.79 -42.72 -1.94
N GLY A 672 17.70 -44.03 -1.73
CA GLY A 672 17.90 -44.72 -0.49
C GLY A 672 16.96 -44.44 0.68
N ARG A 673 16.18 -45.44 1.06
CA ARG A 673 15.50 -45.58 2.36
C ARG A 673 16.52 -45.51 3.49
N GLY A 674 16.28 -44.60 4.44
CA GLY A 674 16.93 -44.59 5.74
C GLY A 674 15.86 -44.41 6.80
N GLU A 675 15.60 -45.48 7.56
CA GLU A 675 14.84 -45.42 8.79
C GLU A 675 15.59 -44.58 9.81
N GLY A 676 14.93 -43.71 10.52
CA GLY A 676 15.51 -42.93 11.59
C GLY A 676 14.46 -42.10 12.32
N ASP A 677 14.20 -42.54 13.52
CA ASP A 677 13.28 -42.03 14.53
C ASP A 677 13.14 -40.51 14.61
N CYS A 678 11.89 -40.07 14.71
CA CYS A 678 11.52 -38.73 15.20
C CYS A 678 10.72 -38.90 16.50
N ALA A 679 11.31 -38.38 17.56
CA ALA A 679 10.63 -38.06 18.81
C ALA A 679 10.00 -36.66 18.70
#